data_bafb8d231b97aa0374907fd8264099ec
#
_entry.id   bafb8d231b97aa0374907fd8264099ec
#
_cell.length_a   1.000
_cell.length_b   1.000
_cell.length_c   1.000
_cell.angle_alpha   90.00
_cell.angle_beta   90.00
_cell.angle_gamma   90.00
#
_symmetry.space_group_name_H-M   'P 1'
#
loop_
_entity.id
_entity.type
_entity.pdbx_description
1 polymer ?
#
loop_
_entity_poly.entity_id
_entity_poly.type
_entity_poly.pdbx_seq_one_letter_code
_entity_poly.pdbx_strand_id
1 'polypeptide(L)'
;MGIHVITSDEIKKRLWDGANELRGSMNASQYMDYMLGLMFYKFLSDKTLDQVRATEMLHDLTEAELLERYEKLYNEYQEKYIKLIRQPLGYYIPPEYLYQRWMKDINEGRFELQIVTDSLNNFERTIASNQNPDDFENLFSSLDLTNQALGKDLNTRSKNIKSLIALFADLNMVALQKSDILGDAYEYLIGMFAMESGKKAGEFYTPRQVSEVLAQVVATSGPIASIYDPAVGSGSLLLTVKQHLSQQAQKELMYYGQEKNTATYNLTRMNLLLHGVRPEKMTVRNADTLAQDWPEDPERPNEACQFDAVVMNPPYSLKNWNSEGLTLSDPRFSFVGAMPPDSAGDYAFLLHGLYHLGQQGTMAIVLPHGVLFRGGAEGAIRKRLIDKNYIDAVIGLPSNLFTNTGIPVCVVVLKKNRSLGEPIVIIDASQYFVKVKTQNMLQDKDIARIIETYTSRIETESYSHLASLGEIKRNDYNLNIPRYVEPIKTEIPHHVDGHLYGGIPKEDFNRLPIIMSIAQDIVKNHLSEVREGFYKVKAIGSLQAEVLQSPTIETERKTLEDYINTFVEKYWNILKSVSSETNLADLKAVMLDDAKNLFADIPWVDSYEAYQVVAELWHQKLTTDLEIIAANDFYTAAIMTEPHMVTKGSGKTKRVEQDGVIGRLIPNDLIEHFLFSEERDKLDSYQADLDSLETELGELIEVAKEETSDEYNTLNDLLKRDDNDEVKDAFDAAHVNKALKELVKTDESFELVKKTYDLLDRIKKINKSIKDDRKSLDEKVYARFETLTHEEIDQLMWNKWFGTITNDIGKILEAPVLKELDILSMLNERYSDTLQSIDLEISNLEKSLEEMMKELVLE
;
A
#
# COMPACT_ATOMS: atom_id res chain seq x y z
N MET A 1 -23.54 24.49 -6.50
CA MET A 1 -22.19 24.04 -6.92
C MET A 1 -21.59 23.33 -5.71
N GLY A 2 -21.18 22.08 -5.88
CA GLY A 2 -20.51 21.34 -4.80
C GLY A 2 -19.14 21.94 -4.46
N ILE A 3 -18.65 21.65 -3.26
CA ILE A 3 -17.32 22.08 -2.80
C ILE A 3 -16.28 21.18 -3.47
N HIS A 4 -15.36 21.76 -4.24
CA HIS A 4 -14.24 21.02 -4.80
C HIS A 4 -13.25 20.69 -3.67
N VAL A 5 -13.24 19.42 -3.24
CA VAL A 5 -12.30 18.90 -2.24
C VAL A 5 -11.21 18.14 -2.98
N ILE A 6 -9.96 18.41 -2.66
CA ILE A 6 -8.82 17.61 -3.13
C ILE A 6 -8.75 16.36 -2.26
N THR A 7 -8.78 15.18 -2.88
CA THR A 7 -8.71 13.90 -2.16
C THR A 7 -7.28 13.51 -1.79
N SER A 8 -7.15 12.60 -0.82
CA SER A 8 -5.84 12.08 -0.38
C SER A 8 -5.04 11.48 -1.54
N ASP A 9 -5.70 10.72 -2.43
CA ASP A 9 -5.04 10.07 -3.56
C ASP A 9 -4.61 11.07 -4.64
N GLU A 10 -5.41 12.11 -4.90
CA GLU A 10 -5.05 13.19 -5.83
C GLU A 10 -3.77 13.91 -5.36
N ILE A 11 -3.67 14.23 -4.07
CA ILE A 11 -2.48 14.87 -3.51
C ILE A 11 -1.27 13.94 -3.58
N LYS A 12 -1.40 12.70 -3.13
CA LYS A 12 -0.31 11.71 -3.17
C LYS A 12 0.25 11.56 -4.59
N LYS A 13 -0.63 11.40 -5.57
CA LYS A 13 -0.25 11.29 -6.98
C LYS A 13 0.45 12.56 -7.47
N ARG A 14 -0.15 13.73 -7.25
CA ARG A 14 0.40 15.02 -7.67
C ARG A 14 1.79 15.27 -7.09
N LEU A 15 1.96 15.02 -5.80
CA LEU A 15 3.23 15.22 -5.11
C LEU A 15 4.30 14.25 -5.62
N TRP A 16 3.93 13.00 -5.86
CA TRP A 16 4.84 11.99 -6.39
C TRP A 16 5.23 12.25 -7.85
N ASP A 17 4.29 12.65 -8.69
CA ASP A 17 4.56 13.01 -10.09
C ASP A 17 5.48 14.25 -10.15
N GLY A 18 5.24 15.25 -9.32
CA GLY A 18 6.12 16.41 -9.18
C GLY A 18 7.52 16.04 -8.69
N ALA A 19 7.63 15.12 -7.73
CA ALA A 19 8.90 14.57 -7.27
C ALA A 19 9.67 13.90 -8.42
N ASN A 20 9.00 13.10 -9.24
CA ASN A 20 9.59 12.39 -10.37
C ASN A 20 10.07 13.33 -11.48
N GLU A 21 9.33 14.39 -11.78
CA GLU A 21 9.71 15.37 -12.81
C GLU A 21 10.99 16.12 -12.45
N LEU A 22 11.21 16.40 -11.18
CA LEU A 22 12.34 17.18 -10.66
C LEU A 22 13.56 16.33 -10.29
N ARG A 23 13.46 15.02 -10.34
CA ARG A 23 14.48 14.06 -9.88
C ARG A 23 15.79 14.06 -10.64
N GLY A 24 15.92 14.74 -11.78
CA GLY A 24 17.01 14.60 -12.75
C GLY A 24 18.46 14.82 -12.27
N SER A 25 18.70 15.30 -11.05
CA SER A 25 20.05 15.61 -10.54
C SER A 25 20.33 15.20 -9.09
N MET A 26 19.33 14.78 -8.32
CA MET A 26 19.48 14.42 -6.89
C MET A 26 19.10 12.98 -6.61
N ASN A 27 19.74 12.37 -5.61
CA ASN A 27 19.26 11.10 -5.07
C ASN A 27 17.96 11.32 -4.26
N ALA A 28 17.15 10.27 -4.13
CA ALA A 28 15.83 10.35 -3.50
C ALA A 28 15.86 10.93 -2.07
N SER A 29 16.84 10.57 -1.26
CA SER A 29 16.92 11.04 0.13
C SER A 29 17.25 12.54 0.26
N GLN A 30 18.08 13.08 -0.63
CA GLN A 30 18.40 14.51 -0.64
C GLN A 30 17.21 15.33 -1.11
N TYR A 31 16.50 14.83 -2.14
CA TYR A 31 15.33 15.49 -2.68
C TYR A 31 14.16 15.54 -1.66
N MET A 32 14.03 14.50 -0.87
CA MET A 32 13.05 14.38 0.20
C MET A 32 13.12 15.57 1.17
N ASP A 33 14.31 15.91 1.67
CA ASP A 33 14.49 16.98 2.66
C ASP A 33 13.97 18.33 2.13
N TYR A 34 14.26 18.67 0.86
CA TYR A 34 13.77 19.90 0.24
C TYR A 34 12.27 19.91 0.03
N MET A 35 11.73 18.79 -0.46
CA MET A 35 10.30 18.69 -0.74
C MET A 35 9.48 18.75 0.55
N LEU A 36 9.84 17.95 1.53
CA LEU A 36 9.12 17.91 2.80
C LEU A 36 9.29 19.19 3.61
N GLY A 37 10.49 19.78 3.60
CA GLY A 37 10.74 21.04 4.29
C GLY A 37 9.99 22.23 3.67
N LEU A 38 9.95 22.36 2.32
CA LEU A 38 9.20 23.43 1.65
C LEU A 38 7.68 23.24 1.81
N MET A 39 7.19 22.00 1.77
CA MET A 39 5.80 21.67 2.07
C MET A 39 5.43 22.09 3.50
N PHE A 40 6.29 21.80 4.46
CA PHE A 40 6.09 22.20 5.85
C PHE A 40 6.15 23.72 6.03
N TYR A 41 7.06 24.42 5.36
CA TYR A 41 7.10 25.89 5.40
C TYR A 41 5.84 26.53 4.80
N LYS A 42 5.30 25.96 3.71
CA LYS A 42 3.99 26.38 3.16
C LYS A 42 2.90 26.23 4.20
N PHE A 43 2.87 25.08 4.90
CA PHE A 43 1.92 24.84 5.98
C PHE A 43 2.02 25.88 7.11
N LEU A 44 3.23 26.22 7.57
CA LEU A 44 3.42 27.24 8.60
C LEU A 44 2.97 28.64 8.11
N SER A 45 3.23 28.95 6.84
CA SER A 45 2.78 30.20 6.22
C SER A 45 1.25 30.29 6.14
N ASP A 46 0.60 29.22 5.71
CA ASP A 46 -0.87 29.13 5.66
C ASP A 46 -1.51 29.24 7.06
N LYS A 47 -0.90 28.59 8.06
CA LYS A 47 -1.32 28.73 9.47
C LYS A 47 -1.20 30.16 9.97
N THR A 48 -0.14 30.88 9.57
CA THR A 48 0.02 32.30 9.92
C THR A 48 -1.11 33.11 9.32
N LEU A 49 -1.42 32.94 8.03
CA LEU A 49 -2.52 33.65 7.36
C LEU A 49 -3.90 33.26 7.91
N ASP A 50 -4.12 31.97 8.23
CA ASP A 50 -5.37 31.52 8.87
C ASP A 50 -5.56 32.18 10.24
N GLN A 51 -4.50 32.35 11.03
CA GLN A 51 -4.53 33.08 12.28
C GLN A 51 -4.80 34.58 12.09
N VAL A 52 -4.24 35.20 11.04
CA VAL A 52 -4.58 36.58 10.68
C VAL A 52 -6.06 36.70 10.35
N ARG A 53 -6.59 35.79 9.53
CA ARG A 53 -8.01 35.71 9.17
C ARG A 53 -8.91 35.59 10.40
N ALA A 54 -8.57 34.73 11.33
CA ALA A 54 -9.31 34.50 12.56
C ALA A 54 -9.26 35.73 13.50
N THR A 55 -8.10 36.36 13.63
CA THR A 55 -7.89 37.53 14.50
C THR A 55 -8.69 38.74 14.03
N GLU A 56 -8.79 38.95 12.74
CA GLU A 56 -9.50 40.10 12.14
C GLU A 56 -10.94 39.78 11.73
N MET A 57 -11.42 38.53 11.91
CA MET A 57 -12.74 38.05 11.45
C MET A 57 -12.98 38.26 9.94
N LEU A 58 -11.93 38.04 9.13
CA LEU A 58 -11.91 38.32 7.68
C LEU A 58 -12.22 37.04 6.88
N HIS A 59 -13.43 36.54 6.94
CA HIS A 59 -13.81 35.25 6.34
C HIS A 59 -13.93 35.28 4.81
N ASP A 60 -14.18 36.47 4.19
CA ASP A 60 -14.52 36.58 2.77
C ASP A 60 -13.35 37.05 1.87
N LEU A 61 -12.17 37.26 2.43
CA LEU A 61 -11.02 37.73 1.66
C LEU A 61 -10.33 36.60 0.92
N THR A 62 -9.93 36.88 -0.32
CA THR A 62 -8.99 36.04 -1.07
C THR A 62 -7.62 35.99 -0.39
N GLU A 63 -6.78 35.02 -0.72
CA GLU A 63 -5.43 34.90 -0.17
C GLU A 63 -4.56 36.14 -0.48
N ALA A 64 -4.70 36.72 -1.67
CA ALA A 64 -3.97 37.93 -2.07
C ALA A 64 -4.42 39.15 -1.24
N GLU A 65 -5.72 39.36 -1.08
CA GLU A 65 -6.26 40.45 -0.26
C GLU A 65 -5.89 40.27 1.22
N LEU A 66 -5.86 39.03 1.73
CA LEU A 66 -5.46 38.73 3.10
C LEU A 66 -3.97 39.04 3.32
N LEU A 67 -3.11 38.72 2.34
CA LEU A 67 -1.68 39.09 2.37
C LEU A 67 -1.49 40.60 2.44
N GLU A 68 -2.16 41.39 1.59
CA GLU A 68 -2.10 42.84 1.59
C GLU A 68 -2.61 43.43 2.91
N ARG A 69 -3.69 42.86 3.46
CA ARG A 69 -4.22 43.24 4.77
C ARG A 69 -3.24 42.96 5.89
N TYR A 70 -2.57 41.79 5.85
CA TYR A 70 -1.55 41.41 6.82
C TYR A 70 -0.35 42.35 6.76
N GLU A 71 0.17 42.68 5.56
CA GLU A 71 1.25 43.63 5.35
C GLU A 71 0.91 45.02 5.97
N LYS A 72 -0.32 45.49 5.75
CA LYS A 72 -0.78 46.77 6.30
C LYS A 72 -0.84 46.75 7.82
N LEU A 73 -1.44 45.73 8.43
CA LEU A 73 -1.60 45.65 9.88
C LEU A 73 -0.27 45.42 10.58
N TYR A 74 0.60 44.59 9.99
CA TYR A 74 1.96 44.35 10.48
C TYR A 74 2.76 45.66 10.55
N ASN A 75 2.70 46.51 9.51
CA ASN A 75 3.42 47.76 9.45
C ASN A 75 2.81 48.85 10.37
N GLU A 76 1.49 48.84 10.56
CA GLU A 76 0.76 49.81 11.38
C GLU A 76 0.87 49.57 12.88
N TYR A 77 0.74 48.29 13.32
CA TYR A 77 0.62 47.90 14.73
C TYR A 77 1.80 47.13 15.30
N GLN A 78 2.74 46.70 14.48
CA GLN A 78 3.98 46.00 14.83
C GLN A 78 3.86 45.02 16.03
N GLU A 79 4.53 45.34 17.15
CA GLU A 79 4.62 44.42 18.29
C GLU A 79 3.26 43.94 18.86
N LYS A 80 2.23 44.77 18.83
CA LYS A 80 0.90 44.40 19.34
C LYS A 80 0.28 43.34 18.44
N TYR A 81 0.41 43.54 17.13
CA TYR A 81 -0.13 42.60 16.15
C TYR A 81 0.64 41.28 16.12
N ILE A 82 1.96 41.36 16.20
CA ILE A 82 2.81 40.18 16.34
C ILE A 82 2.42 39.32 17.54
N LYS A 83 2.13 39.92 18.69
CA LYS A 83 1.68 39.17 19.88
C LYS A 83 0.38 38.41 19.63
N LEU A 84 -0.59 39.00 18.93
CA LEU A 84 -1.88 38.40 18.63
C LEU A 84 -1.74 37.16 17.74
N ILE A 85 -0.78 37.16 16.81
CA ILE A 85 -0.50 36.04 15.91
C ILE A 85 0.37 35.00 16.61
N ARG A 86 1.44 35.44 17.28
CA ARG A 86 2.42 34.56 17.92
C ARG A 86 1.88 33.79 19.10
N GLN A 87 1.00 34.40 19.91
CA GLN A 87 0.51 33.77 21.12
C GLN A 87 -0.25 32.44 20.89
N PRO A 88 -1.14 32.30 19.89
CA PRO A 88 -1.81 31.04 19.59
C PRO A 88 -0.93 30.03 18.84
N LEU A 89 -0.01 30.52 17.99
CA LEU A 89 0.79 29.65 17.10
C LEU A 89 2.13 29.22 17.69
N GLY A 90 2.66 30.02 18.63
CA GLY A 90 4.02 29.86 19.16
C GLY A 90 5.11 30.53 18.31
N TYR A 91 4.77 30.94 17.12
CA TYR A 91 5.62 31.65 16.15
C TYR A 91 4.81 32.66 15.34
N TYR A 92 5.48 33.43 14.50
CA TYR A 92 4.85 34.17 13.40
C TYR A 92 5.81 34.22 12.20
N ILE A 93 5.28 34.46 11.02
CA ILE A 93 6.09 34.69 9.83
C ILE A 93 5.79 36.12 9.33
N PRO A 94 6.78 37.01 9.26
CA PRO A 94 6.61 38.35 8.69
C PRO A 94 6.08 38.30 7.26
N PRO A 95 5.26 39.26 6.81
CA PRO A 95 4.64 39.26 5.48
C PRO A 95 5.62 39.06 4.33
N GLU A 96 6.83 39.65 4.43
CA GLU A 96 7.88 39.57 3.42
C GLU A 96 8.48 38.19 3.27
N TYR A 97 8.34 37.29 4.31
CA TYR A 97 8.90 35.95 4.35
C TYR A 97 7.85 34.85 4.17
N LEU A 98 6.56 35.20 3.98
CA LEU A 98 5.53 34.22 3.70
C LEU A 98 5.76 33.49 2.38
N TYR A 99 5.35 32.25 2.31
CA TYR A 99 5.39 31.43 1.09
C TYR A 99 4.61 32.07 -0.07
N GLN A 100 3.50 32.70 0.22
CA GLN A 100 2.69 33.46 -0.74
C GLN A 100 3.46 34.63 -1.36
N ARG A 101 4.36 35.22 -0.58
CA ARG A 101 5.26 36.28 -1.10
C ARG A 101 6.25 35.71 -2.09
N TRP A 102 6.83 34.52 -1.80
CA TRP A 102 7.71 33.86 -2.76
C TRP A 102 7.01 33.61 -4.10
N MET A 103 5.75 33.12 -4.05
CA MET A 103 4.95 32.91 -5.26
C MET A 103 4.67 34.19 -6.03
N LYS A 104 4.33 35.29 -5.34
CA LYS A 104 4.15 36.63 -5.98
C LYS A 104 5.42 37.04 -6.69
N ASP A 105 6.57 36.92 -6.03
CA ASP A 105 7.87 37.31 -6.62
C ASP A 105 8.30 36.39 -7.78
N ILE A 106 7.97 35.09 -7.74
CA ILE A 106 8.17 34.19 -8.88
C ILE A 106 7.34 34.63 -10.09
N ASN A 107 6.06 34.93 -9.89
CA ASN A 107 5.14 35.35 -10.95
C ASN A 107 5.52 36.71 -11.57
N GLU A 108 6.06 37.56 -10.75
CA GLU A 108 6.54 38.92 -11.18
C GLU A 108 8.00 38.92 -11.66
N GLY A 109 8.68 37.77 -11.67
CA GLY A 109 10.05 37.62 -12.15
C GLY A 109 11.12 38.23 -11.24
N ARG A 110 10.80 38.55 -9.97
CA ARG A 110 11.70 39.13 -8.97
C ARG A 110 12.27 38.17 -7.94
N PHE A 111 11.92 36.93 -8.03
CA PHE A 111 12.35 35.93 -7.06
C PHE A 111 13.86 35.68 -7.05
N GLU A 112 14.46 35.82 -5.90
CA GLU A 112 15.85 35.47 -5.62
C GLU A 112 15.90 34.26 -4.62
N LEU A 113 16.77 33.28 -4.88
CA LEU A 113 16.89 32.11 -4.03
C LEU A 113 17.23 32.44 -2.56
N GLN A 114 17.95 33.55 -2.35
CA GLN A 114 18.36 34.04 -1.03
C GLN A 114 17.14 34.30 -0.12
N ILE A 115 16.01 34.76 -0.67
CA ILE A 115 14.82 35.04 0.14
C ILE A 115 14.32 33.81 0.89
N VAL A 116 14.46 32.59 0.31
CA VAL A 116 14.09 31.34 0.99
C VAL A 116 14.99 31.11 2.19
N THR A 117 16.32 31.24 2.01
CA THR A 117 17.28 31.12 3.12
C THR A 117 17.00 32.12 4.23
N ASP A 118 16.75 33.38 3.86
CA ASP A 118 16.46 34.45 4.83
C ASP A 118 15.15 34.19 5.57
N SER A 119 14.15 33.65 4.88
CA SER A 119 12.86 33.30 5.47
C SER A 119 13.00 32.17 6.50
N LEU A 120 13.75 31.10 6.17
CA LEU A 120 14.00 29.99 7.08
C LEU A 120 14.79 30.45 8.32
N ASN A 121 15.84 31.24 8.13
CA ASN A 121 16.63 31.80 9.23
C ASN A 121 15.85 32.80 10.08
N ASN A 122 14.94 33.59 9.48
CA ASN A 122 14.08 34.52 10.20
C ASN A 122 13.04 33.79 11.03
N PHE A 123 12.49 32.69 10.53
CA PHE A 123 11.48 31.89 11.23
C PHE A 123 11.95 31.52 12.65
N GLU A 124 13.16 31.04 12.82
CA GLU A 124 13.72 30.65 14.12
C GLU A 124 13.74 31.82 15.12
N ARG A 125 13.92 33.06 14.64
CA ARG A 125 13.92 34.26 15.50
C ARG A 125 12.52 34.68 15.94
N THR A 126 11.49 34.16 15.29
CA THR A 126 10.08 34.50 15.57
C THR A 126 9.42 33.61 16.60
N ILE A 127 10.07 32.52 16.99
CA ILE A 127 9.58 31.54 17.99
C ILE A 127 9.39 32.24 19.34
N ALA A 128 8.34 31.90 20.05
CA ALA A 128 8.01 32.48 21.34
C ALA A 128 8.97 31.95 22.43
N SER A 129 9.59 32.84 23.20
CA SER A 129 10.54 32.52 24.27
C SER A 129 9.94 31.75 25.46
N ASN A 130 8.65 31.72 25.58
CA ASN A 130 7.90 31.01 26.64
C ASN A 130 7.36 29.66 26.22
N GLN A 131 7.60 29.25 24.99
CA GLN A 131 7.37 27.88 24.53
C GLN A 131 8.66 27.06 24.65
N ASN A 132 8.52 25.74 24.65
CA ASN A 132 9.70 24.89 24.59
C ASN A 132 10.44 25.17 23.26
N PRO A 133 11.67 25.71 23.28
CA PRO A 133 12.43 26.04 22.06
C PRO A 133 12.55 24.82 21.14
N ASP A 134 12.61 23.61 21.74
CA ASP A 134 12.77 22.35 21.04
C ASP A 134 11.61 22.04 20.04
N ASP A 135 10.46 22.74 20.13
CA ASP A 135 9.30 22.45 19.26
C ASP A 135 9.55 22.89 17.80
N PHE A 136 10.19 24.03 17.58
CA PHE A 136 10.39 24.63 16.27
C PHE A 136 11.86 24.98 15.94
N GLU A 137 12.77 24.95 16.91
CA GLU A 137 14.17 25.34 16.71
C GLU A 137 14.88 24.33 15.80
N ASN A 138 15.72 24.83 14.88
CA ASN A 138 16.51 24.04 13.94
C ASN A 138 15.72 23.10 13.01
N LEU A 139 14.39 23.29 12.85
CA LEU A 139 13.56 22.44 12.00
C LEU A 139 14.03 22.35 10.55
N PHE A 140 14.54 23.45 10.02
CA PHE A 140 14.99 23.55 8.63
C PHE A 140 16.49 23.40 8.44
N SER A 141 17.22 22.93 9.45
CA SER A 141 18.70 22.80 9.43
C SER A 141 19.24 21.82 8.37
N SER A 142 18.39 20.90 7.87
CA SER A 142 18.73 20.00 6.76
C SER A 142 18.57 20.62 5.38
N LEU A 143 17.95 21.82 5.25
CA LEU A 143 17.69 22.51 3.99
C LEU A 143 18.86 23.37 3.56
N ASP A 144 19.88 22.78 2.98
CA ASP A 144 21.04 23.53 2.42
C ASP A 144 20.79 23.91 0.95
N LEU A 145 20.35 25.15 0.71
CA LEU A 145 20.11 25.69 -0.64
C LEU A 145 21.40 25.97 -1.45
N THR A 146 22.56 25.85 -0.83
CA THR A 146 23.87 25.98 -1.50
C THR A 146 24.36 24.65 -2.08
N ASN A 147 23.75 23.55 -1.72
CA ASN A 147 24.14 22.19 -2.12
C ASN A 147 24.15 22.04 -3.66
N GLN A 148 25.26 21.52 -4.17
CA GLN A 148 25.44 21.30 -5.62
C GLN A 148 24.48 20.24 -6.20
N ALA A 149 23.90 19.36 -5.35
CA ALA A 149 22.89 18.42 -5.76
C ALA A 149 21.62 19.10 -6.30
N LEU A 150 21.27 20.30 -5.80
CA LEU A 150 20.18 21.13 -6.32
C LEU A 150 20.45 21.70 -7.72
N GLY A 151 21.71 21.76 -8.12
CA GLY A 151 22.13 22.31 -9.41
C GLY A 151 23.56 22.84 -9.37
N LYS A 152 24.27 22.69 -10.48
CA LYS A 152 25.68 23.06 -10.60
C LYS A 152 25.95 24.56 -10.44
N ASP A 153 24.97 25.39 -10.76
CA ASP A 153 25.02 26.84 -10.70
C ASP A 153 23.77 27.44 -10.02
N LEU A 154 23.84 28.69 -9.65
CA LEU A 154 22.77 29.41 -8.96
C LEU A 154 21.47 29.42 -9.76
N ASN A 155 21.53 29.57 -11.08
CA ASN A 155 20.34 29.64 -11.94
C ASN A 155 19.61 28.30 -11.94
N THR A 156 20.35 27.19 -12.05
CA THR A 156 19.79 25.82 -12.01
C THR A 156 19.16 25.54 -10.64
N ARG A 157 19.85 25.90 -9.54
CA ARG A 157 19.29 25.75 -8.18
C ARG A 157 18.03 26.59 -8.00
N SER A 158 18.05 27.85 -8.43
CA SER A 158 16.88 28.73 -8.37
C SER A 158 15.71 28.18 -9.18
N LYS A 159 15.97 27.65 -10.38
CA LYS A 159 14.93 27.02 -11.21
C LYS A 159 14.29 25.81 -10.50
N ASN A 160 15.09 24.91 -9.95
CA ASN A 160 14.60 23.70 -9.29
C ASN A 160 13.78 24.04 -8.02
N ILE A 161 14.25 24.99 -7.22
CA ILE A 161 13.49 25.45 -6.04
C ILE A 161 12.18 26.16 -6.44
N LYS A 162 12.17 26.98 -7.50
CA LYS A 162 10.93 27.58 -8.04
C LYS A 162 9.91 26.51 -8.45
N SER A 163 10.36 25.44 -9.09
CA SER A 163 9.47 24.33 -9.48
C SER A 163 8.89 23.61 -8.27
N LEU A 164 9.70 23.37 -7.22
CA LEU A 164 9.23 22.83 -5.94
C LEU A 164 8.23 23.76 -5.24
N ILE A 165 8.50 25.05 -5.20
CA ILE A 165 7.59 26.05 -4.63
C ILE A 165 6.26 26.05 -5.42
N ALA A 166 6.30 26.02 -6.74
CA ALA A 166 5.09 26.00 -7.56
C ALA A 166 4.20 24.76 -7.33
N LEU A 167 4.80 23.63 -6.94
CA LEU A 167 4.08 22.38 -6.69
C LEU A 167 3.02 22.49 -5.59
N PHE A 168 3.29 23.31 -4.56
CA PHE A 168 2.40 23.46 -3.39
C PHE A 168 1.57 24.77 -3.44
N ALA A 169 1.75 25.61 -4.45
CA ALA A 169 1.27 26.98 -4.44
C ALA A 169 -0.24 27.13 -4.26
N ASP A 170 -1.03 26.29 -4.92
CA ASP A 170 -2.50 26.31 -4.91
C ASP A 170 -3.13 25.43 -3.83
N LEU A 171 -2.32 24.75 -3.02
CA LEU A 171 -2.81 23.92 -1.94
C LEU A 171 -3.12 24.75 -0.69
N ASN A 172 -4.29 24.54 -0.11
CA ASN A 172 -4.65 25.08 1.21
C ASN A 172 -4.26 24.07 2.29
N MET A 173 -3.04 24.23 2.84
CA MET A 173 -2.48 23.27 3.80
C MET A 173 -3.27 23.18 5.10
N VAL A 174 -3.94 24.24 5.54
CA VAL A 174 -4.75 24.22 6.76
C VAL A 174 -6.03 23.43 6.57
N ALA A 175 -6.68 23.56 5.43
CA ALA A 175 -7.86 22.74 5.10
C ALA A 175 -7.49 21.26 5.00
N LEU A 176 -6.38 20.95 4.34
CA LEU A 176 -5.88 19.58 4.19
C LEU A 176 -5.43 18.96 5.51
N GLN A 177 -4.90 19.74 6.45
CA GLN A 177 -4.59 19.26 7.80
C GLN A 177 -5.85 18.92 8.59
N LYS A 178 -6.90 19.73 8.50
CA LYS A 178 -8.16 19.49 9.23
C LYS A 178 -8.82 18.16 8.84
N SER A 179 -8.61 17.69 7.62
CA SER A 179 -9.09 16.39 7.12
C SER A 179 -8.04 15.27 7.22
N ASP A 180 -6.90 15.51 7.85
CA ASP A 180 -5.72 14.63 7.97
C ASP A 180 -5.05 14.23 6.63
N ILE A 181 -5.55 14.75 5.51
CA ILE A 181 -5.03 14.47 4.15
C ILE A 181 -3.57 14.91 4.01
N LEU A 182 -3.21 16.02 4.64
CA LEU A 182 -1.86 16.55 4.58
C LEU A 182 -0.85 15.63 5.26
N GLY A 183 -1.20 15.11 6.43
CA GLY A 183 -0.39 14.14 7.17
C GLY A 183 -0.21 12.84 6.39
N ASP A 184 -1.29 12.28 5.87
CA ASP A 184 -1.27 11.08 5.03
C ASP A 184 -0.40 11.24 3.78
N ALA A 185 -0.47 12.40 3.13
CA ALA A 185 0.36 12.70 1.95
C ALA A 185 1.85 12.80 2.33
N TYR A 186 2.14 13.37 3.49
CA TYR A 186 3.50 13.48 4.03
C TYR A 186 4.08 12.10 4.35
N GLU A 187 3.34 11.24 5.04
CA GLU A 187 3.74 9.85 5.31
C GLU A 187 3.94 9.02 4.05
N TYR A 188 3.05 9.17 3.07
CA TYR A 188 3.20 8.54 1.77
C TYR A 188 4.51 8.90 1.09
N LEU A 189 4.88 10.19 1.08
CA LEU A 189 6.15 10.64 0.53
C LEU A 189 7.34 10.07 1.29
N ILE A 190 7.31 10.06 2.62
CA ILE A 190 8.35 9.45 3.46
C ILE A 190 8.53 7.98 3.06
N GLY A 191 7.44 7.22 2.96
CA GLY A 191 7.46 5.80 2.57
C GLY A 191 8.05 5.59 1.17
N MET A 192 7.63 6.38 0.19
CA MET A 192 8.12 6.29 -1.19
C MET A 192 9.62 6.61 -1.29
N PHE A 193 10.08 7.68 -0.63
CA PHE A 193 11.49 8.04 -0.62
C PHE A 193 12.36 7.02 0.15
N ALA A 194 11.83 6.44 1.23
CA ALA A 194 12.51 5.36 1.94
C ALA A 194 12.70 4.12 1.05
N MET A 195 11.69 3.73 0.27
CA MET A 195 11.79 2.62 -0.68
C MET A 195 12.86 2.84 -1.75
N GLU A 196 13.05 4.07 -2.21
CA GLU A 196 13.98 4.40 -3.29
C GLU A 196 15.41 4.73 -2.83
N SER A 197 15.59 5.14 -1.57
CA SER A 197 16.90 5.60 -1.08
C SER A 197 17.98 4.52 -1.03
N GLY A 198 17.64 3.24 -1.19
CA GLY A 198 18.59 2.12 -1.23
C GLY A 198 19.46 1.96 0.03
N LYS A 199 19.31 2.87 1.00
CA LYS A 199 19.97 2.78 2.31
C LYS A 199 19.18 1.81 3.18
N LYS A 200 19.79 1.33 4.26
CA LYS A 200 19.15 0.46 5.26
C LYS A 200 17.79 1.04 5.69
N ALA A 201 16.76 0.77 4.90
CA ALA A 201 15.45 1.41 5.02
C ALA A 201 14.75 1.09 6.35
N GLY A 202 15.11 -0.04 6.98
CA GLY A 202 14.63 -0.38 8.31
C GLY A 202 15.13 0.53 9.44
N GLU A 203 16.12 1.39 9.18
CA GLU A 203 16.64 2.36 10.17
C GLU A 203 15.84 3.68 10.19
N PHE A 204 14.95 3.88 9.22
CA PHE A 204 14.30 5.18 9.01
C PHE A 204 12.78 5.10 8.94
N TYR A 205 12.24 4.04 8.33
CA TYR A 205 10.82 3.89 8.09
C TYR A 205 10.36 2.47 8.40
N THR A 206 9.33 2.35 9.22
CA THR A 206 8.67 1.08 9.50
C THR A 206 7.57 0.85 8.47
N PRO A 207 7.50 -0.31 7.77
CA PRO A 207 6.41 -0.61 6.87
C PRO A 207 5.06 -0.45 7.57
N ARG A 208 4.10 0.19 6.89
CA ARG A 208 2.79 0.51 7.47
C ARG A 208 2.11 -0.71 8.11
N GLN A 209 2.17 -1.86 7.47
CA GLN A 209 1.55 -3.09 7.98
C GLN A 209 2.18 -3.57 9.30
N VAL A 210 3.48 -3.38 9.45
CA VAL A 210 4.18 -3.70 10.72
C VAL A 210 3.79 -2.70 11.79
N SER A 211 3.73 -1.40 11.45
CA SER A 211 3.23 -0.35 12.36
C SER A 211 1.79 -0.64 12.83
N GLU A 212 0.92 -1.10 11.93
CA GLU A 212 -0.45 -1.50 12.25
C GLU A 212 -0.51 -2.63 13.28
N VAL A 213 0.32 -3.66 13.14
CA VAL A 213 0.39 -4.77 14.12
C VAL A 213 0.81 -4.25 15.50
N LEU A 214 1.88 -3.45 15.58
CA LEU A 214 2.33 -2.90 16.87
C LEU A 214 1.27 -1.98 17.49
N ALA A 215 0.72 -1.09 16.70
CA ALA A 215 -0.25 -0.11 17.13
C ALA A 215 -1.52 -0.76 17.70
N GLN A 216 -2.08 -1.72 16.98
CA GLN A 216 -3.28 -2.41 17.42
C GLN A 216 -3.02 -3.29 18.66
N VAL A 217 -1.86 -3.93 18.77
CA VAL A 217 -1.46 -4.69 19.97
C VAL A 217 -1.46 -3.80 21.21
N VAL A 218 -0.89 -2.59 21.14
CA VAL A 218 -0.87 -1.70 22.31
C VAL A 218 -2.21 -1.04 22.54
N ALA A 219 -2.92 -0.62 21.50
CA ALA A 219 -4.22 0.06 21.61
C ALA A 219 -5.33 -0.83 22.19
N THR A 220 -5.29 -2.13 21.92
CA THR A 220 -6.28 -3.09 22.46
C THR A 220 -5.97 -3.55 23.89
N SER A 221 -4.81 -3.19 24.42
CA SER A 221 -4.34 -3.69 25.73
C SER A 221 -4.78 -2.84 26.93
N GLY A 222 -5.32 -1.64 26.71
CA GLY A 222 -5.77 -0.75 27.76
C GLY A 222 -5.81 0.73 27.35
N PRO A 223 -6.23 1.65 28.23
CA PRO A 223 -6.24 3.08 27.95
C PRO A 223 -4.81 3.61 27.83
N ILE A 224 -4.59 4.50 26.86
CA ILE A 224 -3.30 5.13 26.57
C ILE A 224 -3.45 6.65 26.68
N ALA A 225 -2.78 7.26 27.64
CA ALA A 225 -2.65 8.70 27.78
C ALA A 225 -1.25 9.20 27.37
N SER A 226 -0.26 8.29 27.38
CA SER A 226 1.12 8.60 27.02
C SER A 226 1.74 7.46 26.21
N ILE A 227 2.45 7.82 25.13
CA ILE A 227 3.13 6.88 24.26
C ILE A 227 4.58 7.29 24.05
N TYR A 228 5.48 6.30 24.02
CA TYR A 228 6.91 6.50 23.84
C TYR A 228 7.48 5.60 22.74
N ASP A 229 8.27 6.20 21.86
CA ASP A 229 9.11 5.49 20.90
C ASP A 229 10.58 5.94 21.05
N PRO A 230 11.45 5.10 21.63
CA PRO A 230 12.86 5.42 21.83
C PRO A 230 13.72 5.33 20.56
N ALA A 231 13.16 4.96 19.42
CA ALA A 231 13.81 4.91 18.11
C ALA A 231 12.84 5.45 17.05
N VAL A 232 12.31 6.64 17.31
CA VAL A 232 11.07 7.17 16.72
C VAL A 232 11.12 7.32 15.20
N GLY A 233 12.27 7.44 14.57
CA GLY A 233 12.41 7.54 13.13
C GLY A 233 11.59 8.71 12.55
N SER A 234 10.64 8.41 11.70
CA SER A 234 9.73 9.41 11.11
C SER A 234 8.54 9.81 12.02
N GLY A 235 8.34 9.13 13.14
CA GLY A 235 7.17 9.32 14.02
C GLY A 235 5.91 8.59 13.57
N SER A 236 5.94 7.90 12.42
CA SER A 236 4.76 7.22 11.85
C SER A 236 4.17 6.18 12.79
N LEU A 237 4.99 5.46 13.55
CA LEU A 237 4.50 4.46 14.50
C LEU A 237 3.68 5.08 15.64
N LEU A 238 4.10 6.22 16.16
CA LEU A 238 3.32 6.99 17.16
C LEU A 238 1.96 7.42 16.60
N LEU A 239 1.94 7.89 15.36
CA LEU A 239 0.73 8.33 14.66
C LEU A 239 -0.21 7.16 14.35
N THR A 240 0.33 6.00 13.97
CA THR A 240 -0.49 4.79 13.76
C THR A 240 -1.19 4.38 15.05
N VAL A 241 -0.53 4.45 16.22
CA VAL A 241 -1.21 4.18 17.50
C VAL A 241 -2.34 5.17 17.76
N LYS A 242 -2.12 6.48 17.50
CA LYS A 242 -3.16 7.51 17.62
C LYS A 242 -4.43 7.12 16.85
N GLN A 243 -4.28 6.61 15.61
CA GLN A 243 -5.43 6.28 14.75
C GLN A 243 -6.33 5.18 15.34
N HIS A 244 -5.80 4.33 16.23
CA HIS A 244 -6.55 3.26 16.90
C HIS A 244 -7.14 3.65 18.26
N LEU A 245 -7.04 4.91 18.63
CA LEU A 245 -7.63 5.44 19.88
C LEU A 245 -8.93 6.18 19.61
N SER A 246 -9.82 6.23 20.61
CA SER A 246 -11.01 7.05 20.53
C SER A 246 -10.67 8.54 20.33
N GLN A 247 -11.54 9.31 19.70
CA GLN A 247 -11.34 10.74 19.45
C GLN A 247 -10.96 11.53 20.72
N GLN A 248 -11.55 11.17 21.87
CA GLN A 248 -11.21 11.82 23.14
C GLN A 248 -9.80 11.46 23.58
N ALA A 249 -9.40 10.20 23.48
CA ALA A 249 -8.05 9.75 23.82
C ALA A 249 -7.01 10.38 22.90
N GLN A 250 -7.29 10.48 21.59
CA GLN A 250 -6.42 11.17 20.62
C GLN A 250 -6.10 12.61 21.01
N LYS A 251 -7.10 13.36 21.51
CA LYS A 251 -6.93 14.77 21.93
C LYS A 251 -6.06 14.91 23.18
N GLU A 252 -6.10 13.92 24.07
CA GLU A 252 -5.37 13.95 25.34
C GLU A 252 -4.00 13.28 25.27
N LEU A 253 -3.70 12.51 24.22
CA LEU A 253 -2.48 11.74 24.06
C LEU A 253 -1.24 12.62 24.14
N MET A 254 -0.26 12.17 24.94
CA MET A 254 1.07 12.76 25.04
C MET A 254 2.07 11.88 24.28
N TYR A 255 2.84 12.50 23.40
CA TYR A 255 3.79 11.81 22.52
C TYR A 255 5.22 12.05 22.99
N TYR A 256 5.99 10.96 23.12
CA TYR A 256 7.39 11.03 23.45
C TYR A 256 8.20 10.23 22.44
N GLY A 257 9.36 10.77 22.04
CA GLY A 257 10.24 10.10 21.09
C GLY A 257 11.69 10.47 21.30
N GLN A 258 12.59 9.56 20.91
CA GLN A 258 14.02 9.87 20.79
C GLN A 258 14.53 9.44 19.42
N GLU A 259 15.36 10.28 18.83
CA GLU A 259 16.01 10.02 17.54
C GLU A 259 17.44 10.56 17.56
N LYS A 260 18.39 9.71 17.19
CA LYS A 260 19.81 10.07 17.18
C LYS A 260 20.19 10.95 15.99
N ASN A 261 19.57 10.71 14.83
CA ASN A 261 19.83 11.44 13.60
C ASN A 261 19.06 12.76 13.59
N THR A 262 19.74 13.90 13.50
CA THR A 262 19.11 15.24 13.55
C THR A 262 18.14 15.48 12.41
N ALA A 263 18.45 15.04 11.18
CA ALA A 263 17.53 15.22 10.04
C ALA A 263 16.23 14.42 10.24
N THR A 264 16.35 13.18 10.71
CA THR A 264 15.20 12.32 11.02
C THR A 264 14.41 12.86 12.23
N TYR A 265 15.08 13.38 13.24
CA TYR A 265 14.45 14.07 14.37
C TYR A 265 13.59 15.26 13.92
N ASN A 266 14.10 16.09 13.00
CA ASN A 266 13.35 17.19 12.43
C ASN A 266 12.13 16.69 11.65
N LEU A 267 12.32 15.62 10.87
CA LEU A 267 11.24 14.98 10.12
C LEU A 267 10.11 14.49 11.04
N THR A 268 10.46 13.88 12.18
CA THR A 268 9.49 13.43 13.19
C THR A 268 8.64 14.58 13.69
N ARG A 269 9.26 15.72 14.07
CA ARG A 269 8.53 16.89 14.57
C ARG A 269 7.60 17.48 13.50
N MET A 270 8.08 17.61 12.27
CA MET A 270 7.25 18.05 11.13
C MET A 270 6.06 17.13 10.91
N ASN A 271 6.29 15.81 10.93
CA ASN A 271 5.24 14.81 10.74
C ASN A 271 4.15 14.90 11.82
N LEU A 272 4.53 14.95 13.09
CA LEU A 272 3.59 15.10 14.20
C LEU A 272 2.75 16.39 14.09
N LEU A 273 3.41 17.51 13.76
CA LEU A 273 2.73 18.81 13.60
C LEU A 273 1.75 18.82 12.42
N LEU A 274 2.09 18.18 11.30
CA LEU A 274 1.21 18.06 10.14
C LEU A 274 -0.03 17.22 10.42
N HIS A 275 0.10 16.19 11.26
CA HIS A 275 -1.01 15.39 11.76
C HIS A 275 -1.78 16.06 12.93
N GLY A 276 -1.58 17.36 13.15
CA GLY A 276 -2.32 18.16 14.13
C GLY A 276 -1.94 17.90 15.57
N VAL A 277 -0.82 17.21 15.85
CA VAL A 277 -0.30 17.12 17.20
C VAL A 277 0.17 18.51 17.65
N ARG A 278 -0.34 18.96 18.79
CA ARG A 278 0.01 20.27 19.32
C ARG A 278 1.40 20.23 19.97
N PRO A 279 2.22 21.29 19.87
CA PRO A 279 3.55 21.32 20.45
C PRO A 279 3.60 20.91 21.92
N GLU A 280 2.66 21.36 22.74
CA GLU A 280 2.58 21.03 24.16
C GLU A 280 2.24 19.55 24.46
N LYS A 281 1.86 18.78 23.45
CA LYS A 281 1.54 17.36 23.57
C LYS A 281 2.68 16.45 23.08
N MET A 282 3.77 17.00 22.56
CA MET A 282 4.89 16.21 22.07
C MET A 282 6.19 16.58 22.77
N THR A 283 6.99 15.59 23.11
CA THR A 283 8.37 15.74 23.60
C THR A 283 9.24 14.81 22.78
N VAL A 284 9.91 15.37 21.79
CA VAL A 284 10.87 14.62 20.95
C VAL A 284 12.27 15.10 21.26
N ARG A 285 13.21 14.18 21.45
CA ARG A 285 14.59 14.48 21.79
C ARG A 285 15.55 14.02 20.71
N ASN A 286 16.49 14.88 20.34
CA ASN A 286 17.62 14.49 19.50
C ASN A 286 18.74 13.94 20.39
N ALA A 287 18.66 12.65 20.71
CA ALA A 287 19.55 12.00 21.65
C ALA A 287 19.78 10.51 21.30
N ASP A 288 20.93 9.99 21.76
CA ASP A 288 21.21 8.56 21.69
C ASP A 288 20.52 7.84 22.85
N THR A 289 19.47 7.09 22.53
CA THR A 289 18.63 6.34 23.47
C THR A 289 19.42 5.39 24.39
N LEU A 290 20.44 4.74 23.86
CA LEU A 290 21.22 3.77 24.62
C LEU A 290 22.32 4.41 25.44
N ALA A 291 22.67 5.70 25.22
CA ALA A 291 23.56 6.47 26.07
C ALA A 291 22.89 6.81 27.42
N GLN A 292 23.35 7.83 28.09
CA GLN A 292 22.85 8.22 29.43
C GLN A 292 21.58 9.10 29.38
N ASP A 293 21.28 9.67 28.23
CA ASP A 293 20.13 10.57 28.07
C ASP A 293 18.86 9.77 27.78
N TRP A 294 17.99 9.69 28.76
CA TRP A 294 16.64 9.10 28.67
C TRP A 294 15.58 10.07 29.21
N PRO A 295 14.28 9.92 28.87
CA PRO A 295 13.28 10.81 29.41
C PRO A 295 13.19 10.70 30.94
N GLU A 296 13.44 11.81 31.63
CA GLU A 296 13.29 11.92 33.08
C GLU A 296 11.89 12.44 33.44
N ASP A 297 11.38 11.99 34.58
CA ASP A 297 10.10 12.47 35.10
C ASP A 297 10.26 13.94 35.55
N PRO A 298 9.52 14.90 34.98
CA PRO A 298 9.62 16.31 35.33
C PRO A 298 9.32 16.61 36.81
N GLU A 299 8.47 15.78 37.43
CA GLU A 299 8.08 15.96 38.86
C GLU A 299 9.02 15.24 39.82
N ARG A 300 9.75 14.24 39.33
CA ARG A 300 10.65 13.38 40.09
C ARG A 300 12.01 13.28 39.42
N PRO A 301 12.84 14.31 39.51
CA PRO A 301 14.18 14.31 38.94
C PRO A 301 14.98 13.06 39.32
N ASN A 302 15.67 12.45 38.38
CA ASN A 302 16.39 11.17 38.45
C ASN A 302 15.49 9.90 38.42
N GLU A 303 14.18 10.02 38.23
CA GLU A 303 13.31 8.90 37.90
C GLU A 303 12.94 8.94 36.40
N ALA A 304 12.79 7.76 35.81
CA ALA A 304 12.37 7.68 34.41
C ALA A 304 10.89 8.02 34.25
N CYS A 305 10.54 8.76 33.20
CA CYS A 305 9.16 8.83 32.75
C CYS A 305 8.60 7.42 32.53
N GLN A 306 7.35 7.20 32.94
CA GLN A 306 6.63 5.94 32.78
C GLN A 306 5.48 6.13 31.79
N PHE A 307 5.39 5.27 30.78
CA PHE A 307 4.44 5.39 29.68
C PHE A 307 3.40 4.28 29.69
N ASP A 308 2.20 4.59 29.21
CA ASP A 308 1.13 3.60 29.05
C ASP A 308 1.39 2.69 27.86
N ALA A 309 1.99 3.22 26.80
CA ALA A 309 2.41 2.44 25.64
C ALA A 309 3.88 2.75 25.29
N VAL A 310 4.63 1.69 24.96
CA VAL A 310 5.97 1.80 24.38
C VAL A 310 5.98 0.99 23.08
N VAL A 311 6.31 1.66 21.97
CA VAL A 311 6.40 1.03 20.66
C VAL A 311 7.74 1.34 20.03
N MET A 312 8.34 0.40 19.32
CA MET A 312 9.58 0.69 18.61
C MET A 312 9.94 -0.33 17.54
N ASN A 313 10.60 0.16 16.52
CA ASN A 313 11.33 -0.63 15.54
C ASN A 313 12.80 -0.19 15.55
N PRO A 314 13.63 -0.69 16.49
CA PRO A 314 15.01 -0.25 16.64
C PRO A 314 15.93 -0.79 15.55
N PRO A 315 17.12 -0.21 15.34
CA PRO A 315 18.11 -0.77 14.41
C PRO A 315 18.54 -2.17 14.86
N TYR A 316 18.41 -3.17 13.95
CA TYR A 316 18.66 -4.58 14.27
C TYR A 316 20.15 -4.88 14.45
N SER A 317 20.48 -5.62 15.51
CA SER A 317 21.83 -6.10 15.81
C SER A 317 22.87 -4.98 15.77
N LEU A 318 22.54 -3.82 16.35
CA LEU A 318 23.43 -2.66 16.42
C LEU A 318 24.71 -3.03 17.16
N LYS A 319 25.85 -2.88 16.48
CA LYS A 319 27.20 -3.16 17.05
C LYS A 319 27.74 -1.93 17.72
N ASN A 320 28.60 -2.16 18.75
CA ASN A 320 29.26 -1.11 19.50
C ASN A 320 28.27 -0.08 20.09
N TRP A 321 27.13 -0.57 20.53
CA TRP A 321 26.04 0.26 21.06
C TRP A 321 26.41 0.87 22.42
N ASN A 322 27.33 0.21 23.20
CA ASN A 322 27.72 0.62 24.53
C ASN A 322 29.02 1.45 24.50
N SER A 323 29.11 2.45 23.63
CA SER A 323 30.32 3.32 23.53
C SER A 323 30.59 4.12 24.80
N GLU A 324 29.56 4.40 25.61
CA GLU A 324 29.67 5.13 26.88
C GLU A 324 30.10 4.25 28.07
N GLY A 325 30.30 2.94 27.84
CA GLY A 325 30.75 2.02 28.87
C GLY A 325 29.75 1.77 29.99
N LEU A 326 28.47 1.72 29.69
CA LEU A 326 27.37 1.42 30.62
C LEU A 326 27.59 0.05 31.26
N THR A 327 27.21 -0.05 32.52
CA THR A 327 27.41 -1.26 33.34
C THR A 327 26.08 -1.67 34.03
N LEU A 328 26.13 -2.75 34.81
CA LEU A 328 24.96 -3.20 35.60
C LEU A 328 24.56 -2.20 36.70
N SER A 329 25.29 -1.10 36.93
CA SER A 329 24.83 -0.02 37.78
C SER A 329 23.74 0.86 37.14
N ASP A 330 23.62 0.81 35.83
CA ASP A 330 22.51 1.48 35.12
C ASP A 330 21.18 0.78 35.44
N PRO A 331 20.16 1.52 35.91
CA PRO A 331 18.91 0.95 36.34
C PRO A 331 18.15 0.20 35.23
N ARG A 332 18.42 0.54 33.98
CA ARG A 332 17.82 -0.14 32.81
C ARG A 332 18.29 -1.59 32.69
N PHE A 333 19.49 -1.94 33.20
CA PHE A 333 20.08 -3.29 33.07
C PHE A 333 20.20 -4.03 34.41
N SER A 334 20.21 -3.30 35.54
CA SER A 334 20.44 -3.86 36.85
C SER A 334 19.45 -4.96 37.23
N PHE A 335 18.17 -4.83 36.85
CA PHE A 335 17.11 -5.76 37.25
C PHE A 335 17.14 -7.11 36.58
N VAL A 336 17.86 -7.25 35.46
CA VAL A 336 18.04 -8.52 34.74
C VAL A 336 19.36 -9.21 35.10
N GLY A 337 20.33 -8.48 35.67
CA GLY A 337 21.60 -9.03 36.19
C GLY A 337 22.58 -9.47 35.09
N ALA A 338 22.37 -9.07 33.84
CA ALA A 338 23.27 -9.33 32.71
C ALA A 338 23.22 -8.15 31.72
N MET A 339 24.39 -7.75 31.22
CA MET A 339 24.50 -6.74 30.17
C MET A 339 24.24 -7.38 28.83
N PRO A 340 23.43 -6.72 27.93
CA PRO A 340 23.34 -7.13 26.55
C PRO A 340 24.73 -7.12 25.88
N PRO A 341 25.02 -8.04 24.93
CA PRO A 341 26.33 -8.06 24.28
C PRO A 341 26.52 -6.81 23.41
N ASP A 342 27.74 -6.25 23.46
CA ASP A 342 28.09 -5.05 22.66
C ASP A 342 27.98 -5.27 21.13
N SER A 343 28.02 -6.53 20.71
CA SER A 343 27.83 -6.93 19.30
C SER A 343 26.41 -6.90 18.81
N ALA A 344 25.39 -6.74 19.71
CA ALA A 344 23.97 -6.73 19.36
C ALA A 344 23.16 -5.94 20.40
N GLY A 345 22.69 -4.75 20.02
CA GLY A 345 21.91 -3.85 20.88
C GLY A 345 20.43 -4.22 21.04
N ASP A 346 19.96 -5.31 20.43
CA ASP A 346 18.56 -5.72 20.41
C ASP A 346 17.94 -5.72 21.81
N TYR A 347 18.55 -6.41 22.77
CA TYR A 347 18.11 -6.43 24.16
C TYR A 347 18.36 -5.12 24.92
N ALA A 348 19.29 -4.28 24.48
CA ALA A 348 19.49 -2.98 25.11
C ALA A 348 18.28 -2.07 24.87
N PHE A 349 17.76 -2.03 23.64
CA PHE A 349 16.52 -1.32 23.32
C PHE A 349 15.31 -1.91 24.03
N LEU A 350 15.18 -3.24 24.06
CA LEU A 350 14.08 -3.92 24.77
C LEU A 350 14.09 -3.55 26.27
N LEU A 351 15.24 -3.60 26.93
CA LEU A 351 15.35 -3.28 28.35
C LEU A 351 15.14 -1.79 28.63
N HIS A 352 15.60 -0.90 27.74
CA HIS A 352 15.31 0.51 27.82
C HIS A 352 13.80 0.78 27.75
N GLY A 353 13.10 0.25 26.75
CA GLY A 353 11.65 0.40 26.64
C GLY A 353 10.90 -0.19 27.83
N LEU A 354 11.30 -1.36 28.32
CA LEU A 354 10.70 -1.97 29.51
C LEU A 354 10.94 -1.15 30.78
N TYR A 355 12.09 -0.49 30.90
CA TYR A 355 12.38 0.41 32.04
C TYR A 355 11.39 1.57 32.08
N HIS A 356 11.09 2.17 30.92
CA HIS A 356 10.14 3.26 30.76
C HIS A 356 8.66 2.82 30.67
N LEU A 357 8.38 1.52 30.67
CA LEU A 357 7.01 1.03 30.64
C LEU A 357 6.34 1.19 32.02
N GLY A 358 5.16 1.78 32.05
CA GLY A 358 4.33 1.88 33.24
C GLY A 358 3.86 0.50 33.73
N GLN A 359 3.38 0.42 34.98
CA GLN A 359 2.95 -0.85 35.59
C GLN A 359 1.75 -1.47 34.84
N GLN A 360 0.86 -0.64 34.28
CA GLN A 360 -0.31 -1.08 33.50
C GLN A 360 -0.05 -1.00 32.00
N GLY A 361 1.14 -0.54 31.60
CA GLY A 361 1.48 -0.30 30.19
C GLY A 361 1.72 -1.56 29.40
N THR A 362 1.64 -1.40 28.10
CA THR A 362 2.00 -2.45 27.10
C THR A 362 3.09 -1.95 26.17
N MET A 363 4.09 -2.80 25.96
CA MET A 363 5.18 -2.54 25.03
C MET A 363 5.13 -3.54 23.87
N ALA A 364 5.31 -3.05 22.65
CA ALA A 364 5.48 -3.85 21.44
C ALA A 364 6.77 -3.43 20.71
N ILE A 365 7.66 -4.38 20.46
CA ILE A 365 8.96 -4.12 19.81
C ILE A 365 9.21 -5.11 18.69
N VAL A 366 9.68 -4.61 17.55
CA VAL A 366 10.12 -5.44 16.41
C VAL A 366 11.57 -5.84 16.61
N LEU A 367 11.87 -7.12 16.52
CA LEU A 367 13.22 -7.66 16.72
C LEU A 367 13.52 -8.81 15.74
N PRO A 368 14.77 -9.06 15.39
CA PRO A 368 15.13 -10.25 14.61
C PRO A 368 14.92 -11.53 15.43
N HIS A 369 14.54 -12.63 14.77
CA HIS A 369 14.25 -13.92 15.44
C HIS A 369 15.38 -14.41 16.36
N GLY A 370 16.64 -13.98 16.12
CA GLY A 370 17.79 -14.34 16.95
C GLY A 370 17.59 -14.12 18.44
N VAL A 371 16.87 -13.07 18.84
CA VAL A 371 16.60 -12.75 20.26
C VAL A 371 15.82 -13.84 20.98
N LEU A 372 15.07 -14.67 20.25
CA LEU A 372 14.24 -15.73 20.80
C LEU A 372 15.05 -16.95 21.26
N PHE A 373 16.24 -17.17 20.70
CA PHE A 373 16.98 -18.41 20.93
C PHE A 373 18.49 -18.27 21.18
N ARG A 374 19.11 -17.11 20.91
CA ARG A 374 20.53 -16.92 21.19
C ARG A 374 20.81 -17.16 22.67
N GLY A 375 21.96 -17.82 22.96
CA GLY A 375 22.44 -18.14 24.31
C GLY A 375 23.24 -17.00 24.96
N GLY A 376 24.10 -17.32 25.92
CA GLY A 376 24.95 -16.36 26.60
C GLY A 376 24.18 -15.29 27.36
N ALA A 377 24.62 -14.03 27.25
CA ALA A 377 23.99 -12.92 27.96
C ALA A 377 22.52 -12.70 27.51
N GLU A 378 22.20 -12.82 26.23
CA GLU A 378 20.83 -12.70 25.72
C GLU A 378 19.93 -13.81 26.30
N GLY A 379 20.42 -15.04 26.39
CA GLY A 379 19.71 -16.14 27.04
C GLY A 379 19.44 -15.90 28.53
N ALA A 380 20.40 -15.35 29.27
CA ALA A 380 20.23 -15.00 30.67
C ALA A 380 19.18 -13.88 30.87
N ILE A 381 19.20 -12.85 30.02
CA ILE A 381 18.24 -11.76 30.04
C ILE A 381 16.83 -12.30 29.73
N ARG A 382 16.69 -13.08 28.66
CA ARG A 382 15.41 -13.69 28.25
C ARG A 382 14.83 -14.56 29.36
N LYS A 383 15.64 -15.42 29.98
CA LYS A 383 15.24 -16.21 31.14
C LYS A 383 14.70 -15.34 32.26
N ARG A 384 15.41 -14.25 32.59
CA ARG A 384 15.00 -13.35 33.67
C ARG A 384 13.67 -12.65 33.36
N LEU A 385 13.45 -12.23 32.11
CA LEU A 385 12.19 -11.63 31.68
C LEU A 385 11.01 -12.62 31.77
N ILE A 386 11.23 -13.86 31.38
CA ILE A 386 10.23 -14.95 31.50
C ILE A 386 9.95 -15.27 32.97
N ASP A 387 10.98 -15.42 33.80
CA ASP A 387 10.81 -15.69 35.24
C ASP A 387 10.08 -14.55 35.98
N LYS A 388 10.24 -13.30 35.49
CA LYS A 388 9.48 -12.14 35.99
C LYS A 388 8.07 -12.00 35.37
N ASN A 389 7.71 -12.90 34.47
CA ASN A 389 6.43 -12.91 33.76
C ASN A 389 6.16 -11.63 32.95
N TYR A 390 7.18 -11.05 32.29
CA TYR A 390 7.06 -9.80 31.55
C TYR A 390 6.76 -10.02 30.06
N ILE A 391 7.12 -11.16 29.46
CA ILE A 391 6.83 -11.45 28.04
C ILE A 391 5.39 -11.95 27.92
N ASP A 392 4.57 -11.22 27.17
CA ASP A 392 3.16 -11.53 26.97
C ASP A 392 2.90 -12.32 25.69
N ALA A 393 3.53 -11.91 24.58
CA ALA A 393 3.43 -12.60 23.30
C ALA A 393 4.70 -12.51 22.47
N VAL A 394 4.83 -13.46 21.54
CA VAL A 394 5.81 -13.48 20.45
C VAL A 394 5.05 -13.72 19.15
N ILE A 395 5.11 -12.77 18.21
CA ILE A 395 4.41 -12.81 16.93
C ILE A 395 5.44 -12.86 15.82
N GLY A 396 5.57 -13.99 15.14
CA GLY A 396 6.45 -14.15 13.97
C GLY A 396 5.82 -13.54 12.74
N LEU A 397 6.56 -12.68 12.03
CA LEU A 397 6.10 -12.00 10.83
C LEU A 397 6.78 -12.60 9.58
N PRO A 398 6.20 -12.42 8.39
CA PRO A 398 6.81 -12.85 7.14
C PRO A 398 8.21 -12.24 6.92
N SER A 399 9.08 -12.98 6.25
CA SER A 399 10.34 -12.44 5.76
C SER A 399 10.10 -11.42 4.65
N ASN A 400 11.10 -10.63 4.28
CA ASN A 400 11.02 -9.65 3.18
C ASN A 400 9.88 -8.60 3.30
N LEU A 401 9.44 -8.26 4.51
CA LEU A 401 8.52 -7.15 4.75
C LEU A 401 9.22 -5.79 4.61
N PHE A 402 10.50 -5.73 4.95
CA PHE A 402 11.32 -4.52 4.88
C PHE A 402 12.07 -4.44 3.55
N THR A 403 12.13 -3.25 2.96
CA THR A 403 12.65 -3.03 1.60
C THR A 403 14.07 -3.52 1.36
N ASN A 404 14.93 -3.51 2.37
CA ASN A 404 16.37 -3.78 2.21
C ASN A 404 16.91 -4.91 3.07
N THR A 405 16.03 -5.70 3.68
CA THR A 405 16.45 -6.87 4.45
C THR A 405 15.47 -8.01 4.31
N GLY A 406 15.98 -9.19 3.97
CA GLY A 406 15.21 -10.43 3.99
C GLY A 406 15.15 -11.09 5.36
N ILE A 407 15.67 -10.42 6.42
CA ILE A 407 15.74 -11.00 7.76
C ILE A 407 14.33 -11.20 8.32
N PRO A 408 13.95 -12.42 8.75
CA PRO A 408 12.69 -12.64 9.43
C PRO A 408 12.69 -11.94 10.78
N VAL A 409 11.62 -11.23 11.09
CA VAL A 409 11.43 -10.48 12.33
C VAL A 409 10.23 -11.00 13.11
N CYS A 410 10.21 -10.69 14.40
CA CYS A 410 9.07 -10.94 15.27
C CYS A 410 8.73 -9.69 16.08
N VAL A 411 7.47 -9.57 16.48
CA VAL A 411 7.04 -8.62 17.49
C VAL A 411 7.06 -9.31 18.84
N VAL A 412 7.78 -8.73 19.78
CA VAL A 412 7.77 -9.17 21.19
C VAL A 412 6.92 -8.20 21.99
N VAL A 413 5.89 -8.73 22.66
CA VAL A 413 4.97 -7.95 23.48
C VAL A 413 5.33 -8.15 24.96
N LEU A 414 5.47 -7.04 25.68
CA LEU A 414 5.80 -7.05 27.10
C LEU A 414 4.77 -6.29 27.93
N LYS A 415 4.49 -6.83 29.11
CA LYS A 415 3.59 -6.24 30.15
C LYS A 415 4.16 -6.51 31.54
N LYS A 416 4.00 -5.55 32.46
CA LYS A 416 4.43 -5.73 33.86
C LYS A 416 3.31 -6.28 34.77
N ASN A 417 2.06 -6.24 34.33
CA ASN A 417 0.85 -6.57 35.10
C ASN A 417 0.23 -7.92 34.72
N ARG A 418 0.97 -8.82 34.08
CA ARG A 418 0.45 -10.15 33.71
C ARG A 418 0.10 -10.99 34.94
N SER A 419 -0.99 -11.75 34.84
CA SER A 419 -1.41 -12.67 35.88
C SER A 419 -0.38 -13.80 36.08
N LEU A 420 -0.23 -14.26 37.31
CA LEU A 420 0.69 -15.38 37.60
C LEU A 420 0.20 -16.66 36.90
N GLY A 421 1.12 -17.30 36.17
CA GLY A 421 0.83 -18.52 35.42
C GLY A 421 0.14 -18.31 34.07
N GLU A 422 -0.09 -17.09 33.66
CA GLU A 422 -0.61 -16.79 32.34
C GLU A 422 0.37 -17.23 31.23
N PRO A 423 -0.07 -18.05 30.25
CA PRO A 423 0.82 -18.54 29.20
C PRO A 423 1.29 -17.41 28.28
N ILE A 424 2.42 -17.57 27.62
CA ILE A 424 2.87 -16.68 26.55
C ILE A 424 2.16 -17.06 25.26
N VAL A 425 1.56 -16.10 24.57
CA VAL A 425 0.98 -16.32 23.23
C VAL A 425 2.10 -16.34 22.20
N ILE A 426 2.20 -17.43 21.46
CA ILE A 426 3.14 -17.57 20.34
C ILE A 426 2.34 -17.68 19.06
N ILE A 427 2.53 -16.73 18.13
CA ILE A 427 1.84 -16.67 16.84
C ILE A 427 2.86 -16.81 15.72
N ASP A 428 2.60 -17.69 14.76
CA ASP A 428 3.37 -17.80 13.52
C ASP A 428 2.55 -17.27 12.34
N ALA A 429 2.72 -16.00 12.03
CA ALA A 429 2.12 -15.38 10.85
C ALA A 429 3.07 -15.39 9.62
N SER A 430 4.19 -16.10 9.70
CA SER A 430 5.25 -16.06 8.68
C SER A 430 4.83 -16.49 7.28
N GLN A 431 3.76 -17.29 7.17
CA GLN A 431 3.21 -17.81 5.91
C GLN A 431 2.01 -17.01 5.37
N TYR A 432 1.56 -15.98 6.11
CA TYR A 432 0.37 -15.19 5.78
C TYR A 432 0.78 -13.85 5.18
N PHE A 433 0.88 -13.80 3.87
CA PHE A 433 1.26 -12.61 3.10
C PHE A 433 0.90 -12.75 1.63
N VAL A 434 0.88 -11.63 0.93
CA VAL A 434 0.91 -11.59 -0.54
C VAL A 434 2.26 -11.08 -1.02
N LYS A 435 2.70 -11.57 -2.18
CA LYS A 435 3.94 -11.11 -2.79
C LYS A 435 3.65 -9.96 -3.74
N VAL A 436 4.20 -8.78 -3.44
CA VAL A 436 4.09 -7.60 -4.29
C VAL A 436 5.48 -7.27 -4.84
N LYS A 437 5.68 -7.54 -6.12
CA LYS A 437 7.00 -7.44 -6.79
C LYS A 437 8.05 -8.30 -6.06
N THR A 438 9.01 -7.68 -5.39
CA THR A 438 10.10 -8.34 -4.67
C THR A 438 9.87 -8.42 -3.16
N GLN A 439 8.78 -7.86 -2.64
CA GLN A 439 8.48 -7.79 -1.21
C GLN A 439 7.28 -8.65 -0.84
N ASN A 440 7.26 -9.12 0.40
CA ASN A 440 6.08 -9.67 1.03
C ASN A 440 5.30 -8.54 1.73
N MET A 441 3.99 -8.64 1.75
CA MET A 441 3.11 -7.66 2.36
C MET A 441 2.02 -8.38 3.14
N LEU A 442 1.80 -7.97 4.41
CA LEU A 442 0.63 -8.38 5.17
C LEU A 442 -0.60 -7.69 4.61
N GLN A 443 -1.67 -8.45 4.43
CA GLN A 443 -2.98 -7.91 4.07
C GLN A 443 -3.76 -7.50 5.33
N ASP A 444 -4.84 -6.73 5.17
CA ASP A 444 -5.71 -6.32 6.29
C ASP A 444 -6.23 -7.55 7.06
N LYS A 445 -6.59 -8.62 6.36
CA LYS A 445 -7.02 -9.91 6.96
C LYS A 445 -5.95 -10.56 7.84
N ASP A 446 -4.68 -10.46 7.44
CA ASP A 446 -3.57 -11.08 8.18
C ASP A 446 -3.34 -10.32 9.48
N ILE A 447 -3.41 -8.98 9.43
CA ILE A 447 -3.31 -8.13 10.61
C ILE A 447 -4.48 -8.39 11.56
N ALA A 448 -5.71 -8.41 11.05
CA ALA A 448 -6.90 -8.68 11.86
C ALA A 448 -6.80 -10.04 12.57
N ARG A 449 -6.34 -11.08 11.88
CA ARG A 449 -6.11 -12.41 12.45
C ARG A 449 -5.07 -12.39 13.57
N ILE A 450 -3.94 -11.72 13.36
CA ILE A 450 -2.89 -11.57 14.39
C ILE A 450 -3.49 -10.92 15.63
N ILE A 451 -4.21 -9.82 15.48
CA ILE A 451 -4.74 -9.04 16.60
C ILE A 451 -5.83 -9.81 17.35
N GLU A 452 -6.75 -10.45 16.65
CA GLU A 452 -7.78 -11.27 17.29
C GLU A 452 -7.18 -12.46 18.04
N THR A 453 -6.22 -13.14 17.42
CA THR A 453 -5.51 -14.26 18.06
C THR A 453 -4.79 -13.82 19.33
N TYR A 454 -4.14 -12.65 19.28
CA TYR A 454 -3.44 -12.08 20.43
C TYR A 454 -4.43 -11.67 21.55
N THR A 455 -5.47 -10.92 21.22
CA THR A 455 -6.41 -10.36 22.20
C THR A 455 -7.28 -11.42 22.86
N SER A 456 -7.77 -12.35 22.07
CA SER A 456 -8.63 -13.44 22.51
C SER A 456 -7.85 -14.68 22.99
N ARG A 457 -6.52 -14.66 22.87
CA ARG A 457 -5.60 -15.75 23.26
C ARG A 457 -6.05 -17.09 22.69
N ILE A 458 -6.28 -17.10 21.37
CA ILE A 458 -6.77 -18.27 20.64
C ILE A 458 -5.60 -19.20 20.33
N GLU A 459 -5.80 -20.51 20.57
CA GLU A 459 -4.90 -21.57 20.13
C GLU A 459 -5.41 -22.17 18.83
N THR A 460 -4.59 -22.13 17.78
CA THR A 460 -4.94 -22.60 16.45
C THR A 460 -3.80 -23.43 15.88
N GLU A 461 -4.11 -24.62 15.40
CA GLU A 461 -3.13 -25.53 14.78
C GLU A 461 -2.35 -24.82 13.67
N SER A 462 -1.02 -25.00 13.68
CA SER A 462 -0.08 -24.43 12.72
C SER A 462 -0.11 -22.88 12.62
N TYR A 463 -0.72 -22.18 13.60
CA TYR A 463 -0.78 -20.73 13.62
C TYR A 463 -0.46 -20.13 14.99
N SER A 464 -1.02 -20.64 16.08
CA SER A 464 -0.80 -20.09 17.41
C SER A 464 -0.79 -21.15 18.52
N HIS A 465 0.00 -20.88 19.57
CA HIS A 465 0.12 -21.74 20.74
C HIS A 465 0.20 -20.94 22.04
N LEU A 466 -0.44 -21.43 23.08
CA LEU A 466 -0.39 -20.86 24.42
C LEU A 466 0.70 -21.56 25.26
N ALA A 467 1.93 -21.06 25.17
CA ALA A 467 3.09 -21.68 25.80
C ALA A 467 3.08 -21.46 27.32
N SER A 468 2.92 -22.52 28.08
CA SER A 468 2.99 -22.49 29.55
C SER A 468 4.44 -22.29 30.03
N LEU A 469 4.61 -21.68 31.20
CA LEU A 469 5.95 -21.52 31.83
C LEU A 469 6.66 -22.86 32.00
N GLY A 470 5.91 -23.94 32.31
CA GLY A 470 6.49 -25.30 32.44
C GLY A 470 7.07 -25.82 31.14
N GLU A 471 6.37 -25.58 30.03
CA GLU A 471 6.83 -25.92 28.68
C GLU A 471 8.05 -25.12 28.26
N ILE A 472 8.03 -23.80 28.48
CA ILE A 472 9.15 -22.92 28.18
C ILE A 472 10.41 -23.32 28.95
N LYS A 473 10.28 -23.72 30.21
CA LYS A 473 11.41 -24.23 31.02
C LYS A 473 11.96 -25.54 30.47
N ARG A 474 11.10 -26.47 29.98
CA ARG A 474 11.55 -27.70 29.30
C ARG A 474 12.29 -27.42 28.00
N ASN A 475 11.98 -26.29 27.36
CA ASN A 475 12.65 -25.79 26.15
C ASN A 475 13.85 -24.88 26.45
N ASP A 476 14.43 -24.91 27.67
CA ASP A 476 15.56 -24.06 28.09
C ASP A 476 15.36 -22.56 27.88
N TYR A 477 14.15 -22.09 28.14
CA TYR A 477 13.76 -20.67 27.92
C TYR A 477 13.95 -20.19 26.47
N ASN A 478 13.99 -21.12 25.54
CA ASN A 478 14.07 -20.83 24.11
C ASN A 478 12.64 -20.56 23.59
N LEU A 479 12.42 -19.38 22.99
CA LEU A 479 11.13 -18.95 22.47
C LEU A 479 11.05 -19.05 20.94
N ASN A 480 11.95 -19.82 20.30
CA ASN A 480 11.91 -20.01 18.85
C ASN A 480 10.57 -20.61 18.43
N ILE A 481 9.85 -19.89 17.57
CA ILE A 481 8.45 -20.14 17.20
C ILE A 481 8.20 -21.59 16.74
N PRO A 482 9.02 -22.21 15.86
CA PRO A 482 8.82 -23.59 15.41
C PRO A 482 8.90 -24.68 16.51
N ARG A 483 9.28 -24.30 17.72
CA ARG A 483 9.25 -25.22 18.88
C ARG A 483 7.85 -25.34 19.50
N TYR A 484 6.97 -24.39 19.20
CA TYR A 484 5.64 -24.24 19.80
C TYR A 484 4.54 -24.33 18.76
N VAL A 485 4.79 -23.82 17.57
CA VAL A 485 3.85 -23.85 16.44
C VAL A 485 4.47 -24.69 15.34
N GLU A 486 3.84 -25.82 15.02
CA GLU A 486 4.29 -26.65 13.90
C GLU A 486 4.03 -25.92 12.58
N PRO A 487 5.05 -25.80 11.71
CA PRO A 487 4.84 -25.16 10.40
C PRO A 487 3.86 -25.96 9.55
N ILE A 488 3.11 -25.25 8.71
CA ILE A 488 2.19 -25.87 7.74
C ILE A 488 2.99 -26.81 6.83
N LYS A 489 2.66 -28.09 6.84
CA LYS A 489 3.25 -29.10 5.96
C LYS A 489 2.62 -28.98 4.58
N THR A 490 3.27 -28.30 3.65
CA THR A 490 2.80 -28.13 2.27
C THR A 490 3.11 -29.35 1.39
N GLU A 491 4.11 -30.13 1.74
CA GLU A 491 4.51 -31.30 0.96
C GLU A 491 3.72 -32.54 1.34
N ILE A 492 3.09 -33.16 0.36
CA ILE A 492 2.43 -34.43 0.50
C ILE A 492 3.49 -35.52 0.30
N PRO A 493 3.77 -36.40 1.32
CA PRO A 493 4.76 -37.45 1.19
C PRO A 493 4.44 -38.37 0.00
N HIS A 494 5.47 -38.86 -0.66
CA HIS A 494 5.33 -39.85 -1.71
C HIS A 494 5.07 -41.25 -1.13
N HIS A 495 4.15 -41.97 -1.75
CA HIS A 495 3.87 -43.38 -1.39
C HIS A 495 4.56 -44.31 -2.38
N VAL A 496 5.49 -45.12 -1.91
CA VAL A 496 6.34 -45.98 -2.78
C VAL A 496 5.48 -46.94 -3.63
N ASP A 497 4.54 -47.66 -3.03
CA ASP A 497 3.67 -48.58 -3.77
C ASP A 497 2.76 -47.86 -4.78
N GLY A 498 2.40 -46.57 -4.53
CA GLY A 498 1.67 -45.74 -5.48
C GLY A 498 2.46 -45.53 -6.76
N HIS A 499 3.77 -45.24 -6.65
CA HIS A 499 4.66 -45.11 -7.80
C HIS A 499 4.99 -46.43 -8.50
N LEU A 500 5.12 -47.52 -7.74
CA LEU A 500 5.44 -48.82 -8.32
C LEU A 500 4.27 -49.39 -9.12
N TYR A 501 3.08 -49.35 -8.57
CA TYR A 501 1.91 -50.11 -9.04
C TYR A 501 0.72 -49.26 -9.40
N GLY A 502 0.80 -47.95 -9.25
CA GLY A 502 -0.26 -46.98 -9.54
C GLY A 502 -1.35 -46.84 -8.48
N GLY A 503 -2.07 -45.74 -8.57
CA GLY A 503 -3.21 -45.40 -7.75
C GLY A 503 -2.91 -44.60 -6.50
N ILE A 504 -3.87 -43.74 -6.12
CA ILE A 504 -3.83 -42.90 -4.93
C ILE A 504 -4.08 -43.76 -3.70
N PRO A 505 -3.19 -43.76 -2.69
CA PRO A 505 -3.43 -44.44 -1.43
C PRO A 505 -4.69 -43.93 -0.70
N LYS A 506 -5.46 -44.83 -0.09
CA LYS A 506 -6.65 -44.49 0.68
C LYS A 506 -6.40 -43.43 1.76
N GLU A 507 -5.21 -43.44 2.36
CA GLU A 507 -4.81 -42.52 3.43
C GLU A 507 -4.70 -41.07 2.94
N ASP A 508 -4.37 -40.84 1.65
CA ASP A 508 -4.26 -39.49 1.08
C ASP A 508 -5.61 -38.78 0.96
N PHE A 509 -6.75 -39.50 0.95
CA PHE A 509 -8.08 -38.90 1.00
C PHE A 509 -8.37 -38.23 2.35
N ASN A 510 -7.67 -38.55 3.43
CA ASN A 510 -7.77 -37.82 4.70
C ASN A 510 -7.26 -36.40 4.60
N ARG A 511 -6.55 -36.05 3.53
CA ARG A 511 -6.07 -34.71 3.24
C ARG A 511 -7.07 -33.83 2.50
N LEU A 512 -8.24 -34.37 2.20
CA LEU A 512 -9.33 -33.78 1.46
C LEU A 512 -10.61 -33.73 2.32
N PRO A 513 -10.54 -33.20 3.57
CA PRO A 513 -11.65 -33.27 4.52
C PRO A 513 -12.89 -32.52 4.03
N ILE A 514 -12.71 -31.43 3.26
CA ILE A 514 -13.81 -30.61 2.78
C ILE A 514 -14.63 -31.40 1.75
N ILE A 515 -14.04 -31.81 0.62
CA ILE A 515 -14.79 -32.53 -0.43
C ILE A 515 -15.31 -33.88 0.07
N MET A 516 -14.60 -34.53 1.02
CA MET A 516 -15.07 -35.74 1.64
C MET A 516 -16.22 -35.52 2.62
N SER A 517 -16.39 -34.32 3.15
CA SER A 517 -17.51 -33.94 4.01
C SER A 517 -18.75 -33.50 3.21
N ILE A 518 -18.56 -32.70 2.18
CA ILE A 518 -19.65 -32.04 1.42
C ILE A 518 -20.13 -32.82 0.21
N ALA A 519 -19.29 -33.68 -0.38
CA ALA A 519 -19.55 -34.37 -1.64
C ALA A 519 -19.00 -35.81 -1.70
N GLN A 520 -18.95 -36.52 -0.56
CA GLN A 520 -18.33 -37.85 -0.43
C GLN A 520 -18.83 -38.88 -1.47
N ASP A 521 -20.15 -38.90 -1.71
CA ASP A 521 -20.75 -39.86 -2.64
C ASP A 521 -20.39 -39.52 -4.10
N ILE A 522 -20.30 -38.22 -4.44
CA ILE A 522 -19.85 -37.79 -5.76
C ILE A 522 -18.40 -38.21 -5.98
N VAL A 523 -17.52 -37.93 -5.01
CA VAL A 523 -16.12 -38.35 -5.07
C VAL A 523 -15.99 -39.85 -5.23
N LYS A 524 -16.70 -40.66 -4.40
CA LYS A 524 -16.66 -42.11 -4.49
C LYS A 524 -17.12 -42.64 -5.84
N ASN A 525 -18.13 -42.04 -6.47
CA ASN A 525 -18.62 -42.46 -7.77
C ASN A 525 -17.60 -42.26 -8.88
N HIS A 526 -16.74 -41.28 -8.74
CA HIS A 526 -15.64 -40.99 -9.66
C HIS A 526 -14.37 -41.79 -9.36
N LEU A 527 -14.33 -42.58 -8.28
CA LEU A 527 -13.20 -43.47 -7.97
C LEU A 527 -13.36 -44.85 -8.59
N SER A 528 -12.26 -45.40 -9.05
CA SER A 528 -12.12 -46.81 -9.36
C SER A 528 -10.99 -47.39 -8.56
N GLU A 529 -11.24 -48.48 -7.88
CA GLU A 529 -10.22 -49.24 -7.17
C GLU A 529 -9.32 -49.95 -8.18
N VAL A 530 -8.03 -49.61 -8.20
CA VAL A 530 -7.02 -50.23 -9.06
C VAL A 530 -6.51 -51.52 -8.41
N ARG A 531 -6.32 -51.47 -7.11
CA ARG A 531 -5.96 -52.60 -6.22
C ARG A 531 -6.41 -52.27 -4.81
N GLU A 532 -6.39 -53.23 -3.91
CA GLU A 532 -6.87 -53.08 -2.54
C GLU A 532 -6.24 -51.81 -1.88
N GLY A 533 -7.10 -50.86 -1.51
CA GLY A 533 -6.71 -49.58 -0.89
C GLY A 533 -6.05 -48.54 -1.79
N PHE A 534 -6.07 -48.73 -3.11
CA PHE A 534 -5.53 -47.76 -4.08
C PHE A 534 -6.56 -47.41 -5.15
N TYR A 535 -6.74 -46.11 -5.41
CA TYR A 535 -7.82 -45.59 -6.24
C TYR A 535 -7.30 -44.74 -7.39
N LYS A 536 -8.03 -44.69 -8.49
CA LYS A 536 -7.83 -43.79 -9.61
C LYS A 536 -9.07 -42.97 -9.84
N VAL A 537 -8.90 -41.67 -10.13
CA VAL A 537 -10.01 -40.79 -10.44
C VAL A 537 -10.34 -40.93 -11.94
N LYS A 538 -11.63 -41.14 -12.22
CA LYS A 538 -12.18 -41.13 -13.57
C LYS A 538 -12.64 -39.72 -13.91
N ALA A 539 -12.26 -39.17 -15.04
CA ALA A 539 -12.78 -37.89 -15.55
C ALA A 539 -12.79 -36.74 -14.53
N ILE A 540 -11.62 -36.25 -14.17
CA ILE A 540 -11.43 -35.24 -13.11
C ILE A 540 -12.22 -33.95 -13.39
N GLY A 541 -12.36 -33.53 -14.65
CA GLY A 541 -13.11 -32.31 -14.99
C GLY A 541 -14.61 -32.43 -14.71
N SER A 542 -15.22 -33.62 -14.91
CA SER A 542 -16.62 -33.83 -14.54
C SER A 542 -16.80 -33.90 -13.02
N LEU A 543 -15.87 -34.52 -12.30
CA LEU A 543 -15.84 -34.52 -10.83
C LEU A 543 -15.86 -33.11 -10.27
N GLN A 544 -15.00 -32.24 -10.76
CA GLN A 544 -14.94 -30.83 -10.33
C GLN A 544 -16.29 -30.13 -10.52
N ALA A 545 -16.90 -30.26 -11.70
CA ALA A 545 -18.19 -29.66 -11.98
C ALA A 545 -19.30 -30.19 -11.08
N GLU A 546 -19.36 -31.50 -10.85
CA GLU A 546 -20.37 -32.13 -10.02
C GLU A 546 -20.20 -31.79 -8.53
N VAL A 547 -18.96 -31.68 -8.02
CA VAL A 547 -18.69 -31.29 -6.62
C VAL A 547 -19.15 -29.84 -6.40
N LEU A 548 -18.83 -28.92 -7.31
CA LEU A 548 -19.24 -27.52 -7.22
C LEU A 548 -20.74 -27.31 -7.35
N GLN A 549 -21.46 -28.26 -7.95
CA GLN A 549 -22.91 -28.29 -8.04
C GLN A 549 -23.57 -29.19 -6.99
N SER A 550 -22.82 -29.62 -5.99
CA SER A 550 -23.37 -30.49 -4.91
C SER A 550 -24.48 -29.77 -4.14
N PRO A 551 -25.48 -30.47 -3.64
CA PRO A 551 -26.59 -29.86 -2.89
C PRO A 551 -26.12 -29.04 -1.68
N THR A 552 -25.03 -29.43 -1.05
CA THR A 552 -24.45 -28.67 0.07
C THR A 552 -23.94 -27.33 -0.37
N ILE A 553 -23.09 -27.27 -1.42
CA ILE A 553 -22.57 -25.99 -1.95
C ILE A 553 -23.70 -25.09 -2.47
N GLU A 554 -24.68 -25.65 -3.17
CA GLU A 554 -25.82 -24.90 -3.67
C GLU A 554 -26.65 -24.27 -2.54
N THR A 555 -26.83 -24.99 -1.43
CA THR A 555 -27.56 -24.49 -0.26
C THR A 555 -26.77 -23.35 0.42
N GLU A 556 -25.46 -23.54 0.65
CA GLU A 556 -24.64 -22.51 1.25
C GLU A 556 -24.49 -21.29 0.35
N ARG A 557 -24.40 -21.46 -0.97
CA ARG A 557 -24.37 -20.36 -1.91
C ARG A 557 -25.62 -19.48 -1.82
N LYS A 558 -26.80 -20.06 -1.75
CA LYS A 558 -28.06 -19.32 -1.60
C LYS A 558 -28.13 -18.59 -0.26
N THR A 559 -27.75 -19.26 0.82
CA THR A 559 -27.74 -18.64 2.16
C THR A 559 -26.76 -17.46 2.19
N LEU A 560 -25.59 -17.64 1.57
CA LEU A 560 -24.57 -16.59 1.48
C LEU A 560 -25.04 -15.40 0.62
N GLU A 561 -25.75 -15.65 -0.49
CA GLU A 561 -26.33 -14.57 -1.31
C GLU A 561 -27.33 -13.73 -0.50
N ASP A 562 -28.17 -14.35 0.33
CA ASP A 562 -29.09 -13.62 1.22
C ASP A 562 -28.35 -12.80 2.28
N TYR A 563 -27.28 -13.33 2.86
CA TYR A 563 -26.44 -12.58 3.81
C TYR A 563 -25.72 -11.42 3.14
N ILE A 564 -25.16 -11.63 1.94
CA ILE A 564 -24.51 -10.58 1.16
C ILE A 564 -25.49 -9.47 0.81
N ASN A 565 -26.69 -9.82 0.34
CA ASN A 565 -27.72 -8.84 0.02
C ASN A 565 -28.09 -7.99 1.24
N THR A 566 -28.29 -8.63 2.40
CA THR A 566 -28.56 -7.91 3.66
C THR A 566 -27.41 -6.99 4.06
N PHE A 567 -26.17 -7.46 3.92
CA PHE A 567 -24.97 -6.66 4.17
C PHE A 567 -24.89 -5.45 3.23
N VAL A 568 -25.08 -5.65 1.94
CA VAL A 568 -25.01 -4.61 0.92
C VAL A 568 -26.12 -3.57 1.12
N GLU A 569 -27.36 -3.98 1.39
CA GLU A 569 -28.48 -3.07 1.68
C GLU A 569 -28.22 -2.21 2.93
N LYS A 570 -27.70 -2.82 4.00
CA LYS A 570 -27.30 -2.11 5.22
C LYS A 570 -26.29 -1.01 4.90
N TYR A 571 -25.20 -1.39 4.26
CA TYR A 571 -24.09 -0.46 4.01
C TYR A 571 -24.38 0.53 2.88
N TRP A 572 -25.18 0.19 1.89
CA TRP A 572 -25.69 1.13 0.90
C TRP A 572 -26.31 2.37 1.56
N ASN A 573 -27.23 2.16 2.49
CA ASN A 573 -27.91 3.25 3.18
C ASN A 573 -26.97 4.07 4.07
N ILE A 574 -26.03 3.41 4.76
CA ILE A 574 -25.06 4.08 5.63
C ILE A 574 -24.11 4.94 4.79
N LEU A 575 -23.52 4.38 3.73
CA LEU A 575 -22.54 5.07 2.89
C LEU A 575 -23.13 6.30 2.17
N LYS A 576 -24.40 6.23 1.75
CA LYS A 576 -25.12 7.38 1.19
C LYS A 576 -25.34 8.52 2.20
N SER A 577 -25.42 8.21 3.48
CA SER A 577 -25.69 9.17 4.55
C SER A 577 -24.42 9.75 5.20
N VAL A 578 -23.23 9.42 4.70
CA VAL A 578 -21.97 9.94 5.21
C VAL A 578 -21.92 11.47 5.12
N SER A 579 -21.42 12.10 6.17
CA SER A 579 -21.27 13.55 6.31
C SER A 579 -19.93 13.90 6.96
N SER A 580 -19.63 15.18 7.06
CA SER A 580 -18.43 15.68 7.74
C SER A 580 -18.32 15.30 9.23
N GLU A 581 -19.42 14.85 9.85
CA GLU A 581 -19.45 14.38 11.24
C GLU A 581 -19.20 12.87 11.36
N THR A 582 -19.22 12.14 10.25
CA THR A 582 -19.07 10.67 10.23
C THR A 582 -17.61 10.29 10.48
N ASN A 583 -17.35 9.44 11.49
CA ASN A 583 -16.04 8.84 11.68
C ASN A 583 -15.85 7.68 10.68
N LEU A 584 -15.12 7.93 9.62
CA LEU A 584 -14.88 6.92 8.56
C LEU A 584 -14.05 5.73 9.05
N ALA A 585 -13.16 5.92 10.03
CA ALA A 585 -12.36 4.83 10.60
C ALA A 585 -13.22 3.84 11.39
N ASP A 586 -14.13 4.36 12.24
CA ASP A 586 -15.07 3.51 12.98
C ASP A 586 -16.04 2.79 12.02
N LEU A 587 -16.53 3.49 10.99
CA LEU A 587 -17.39 2.90 9.97
C LEU A 587 -16.68 1.76 9.23
N LYS A 588 -15.42 1.97 8.84
CA LYS A 588 -14.58 0.94 8.22
C LYS A 588 -14.47 -0.29 9.12
N ALA A 589 -14.09 -0.09 10.38
CA ALA A 589 -13.89 -1.18 11.33
C ALA A 589 -15.14 -2.04 11.50
N VAL A 590 -16.32 -1.41 11.68
CA VAL A 590 -17.59 -2.12 11.81
C VAL A 590 -17.97 -2.85 10.53
N MET A 591 -17.78 -2.23 9.37
CA MET A 591 -18.08 -2.85 8.08
C MET A 591 -17.21 -4.09 7.82
N LEU A 592 -15.93 -4.04 8.17
CA LEU A 592 -15.01 -5.16 8.04
C LEU A 592 -15.34 -6.33 8.98
N ASP A 593 -15.73 -6.01 10.20
CA ASP A 593 -16.12 -7.02 11.20
C ASP A 593 -17.43 -7.72 10.81
N ASP A 594 -18.40 -6.97 10.31
CA ASP A 594 -19.64 -7.53 9.74
C ASP A 594 -19.36 -8.44 8.53
N ALA A 595 -18.42 -8.06 7.66
CA ALA A 595 -18.03 -8.89 6.51
C ALA A 595 -17.44 -10.24 6.94
N LYS A 596 -16.62 -10.25 7.98
CA LYS A 596 -16.09 -11.48 8.56
C LYS A 596 -17.20 -12.40 9.04
N ASN A 597 -18.28 -11.86 9.59
CA ASN A 597 -19.39 -12.65 10.11
C ASN A 597 -20.26 -13.29 9.01
N LEU A 598 -20.12 -12.90 7.74
CA LEU A 598 -20.85 -13.53 6.61
C LEU A 598 -20.58 -15.03 6.49
N PHE A 599 -19.44 -15.52 6.93
CA PHE A 599 -19.03 -16.92 6.85
C PHE A 599 -18.96 -17.63 8.21
N ALA A 600 -19.53 -17.04 9.27
CA ALA A 600 -19.44 -17.59 10.62
C ALA A 600 -19.97 -19.04 10.73
N ASP A 601 -20.98 -19.39 9.93
CA ASP A 601 -21.65 -20.68 9.94
C ASP A 601 -21.09 -21.68 8.91
N ILE A 602 -20.08 -21.29 8.12
CA ILE A 602 -19.50 -22.14 7.06
C ILE A 602 -18.10 -22.62 7.47
N PRO A 603 -17.97 -23.85 8.00
CA PRO A 603 -16.77 -24.29 8.70
C PRO A 603 -15.53 -24.48 7.83
N TRP A 604 -15.68 -24.60 6.49
CA TRP A 604 -14.54 -24.78 5.59
C TRP A 604 -14.03 -23.48 4.96
N VAL A 605 -14.69 -22.35 5.23
CA VAL A 605 -14.30 -21.05 4.72
C VAL A 605 -13.57 -20.27 5.80
N ASP A 606 -12.45 -19.66 5.41
CA ASP A 606 -11.77 -18.70 6.26
C ASP A 606 -12.49 -17.35 6.21
N SER A 607 -13.16 -16.99 7.29
CA SER A 607 -13.93 -15.73 7.40
C SER A 607 -13.11 -14.47 7.15
N TYR A 608 -11.80 -14.52 7.33
CA TYR A 608 -10.91 -13.39 7.04
C TYR A 608 -10.77 -13.11 5.53
N GLU A 609 -11.13 -14.05 4.66
CA GLU A 609 -11.15 -13.79 3.21
C GLU A 609 -12.24 -12.78 2.85
N ALA A 610 -13.44 -12.86 3.45
CA ALA A 610 -14.49 -11.86 3.24
C ALA A 610 -14.09 -10.48 3.81
N TYR A 611 -13.44 -10.49 4.98
CA TYR A 611 -12.83 -9.28 5.54
C TYR A 611 -11.91 -8.59 4.53
N GLN A 612 -11.06 -9.36 3.82
CA GLN A 612 -10.14 -8.83 2.82
C GLN A 612 -10.85 -8.25 1.61
N VAL A 613 -11.88 -8.91 1.08
CA VAL A 613 -12.65 -8.39 -0.07
C VAL A 613 -13.24 -7.02 0.25
N VAL A 614 -13.82 -6.86 1.44
CA VAL A 614 -14.39 -5.57 1.86
C VAL A 614 -13.31 -4.54 2.18
N ALA A 615 -12.16 -4.95 2.72
CA ALA A 615 -11.01 -4.06 2.91
C ALA A 615 -10.49 -3.52 1.57
N GLU A 616 -10.40 -4.36 0.55
CA GLU A 616 -10.02 -3.93 -0.81
C GLU A 616 -11.05 -2.98 -1.42
N LEU A 617 -12.35 -3.27 -1.27
CA LEU A 617 -13.42 -2.35 -1.67
C LEU A 617 -13.24 -0.98 -1.00
N TRP A 618 -12.96 -0.97 0.31
CA TRP A 618 -12.73 0.26 1.06
C TRP A 618 -11.55 1.05 0.51
N HIS A 619 -10.41 0.40 0.33
CA HIS A 619 -9.19 1.06 -0.12
C HIS A 619 -9.25 1.53 -1.59
N GLN A 620 -9.85 0.73 -2.46
CA GLN A 620 -9.83 1.00 -3.90
C GLN A 620 -10.94 1.96 -4.36
N LYS A 621 -12.08 2.00 -3.65
CA LYS A 621 -13.26 2.76 -4.08
C LYS A 621 -13.81 3.67 -2.98
N LEU A 622 -14.07 3.14 -1.78
CA LEU A 622 -14.84 3.86 -0.78
C LEU A 622 -14.07 5.02 -0.15
N THR A 623 -12.77 4.90 0.10
CA THR A 623 -11.98 5.97 0.76
C THR A 623 -12.14 7.30 0.03
N THR A 624 -11.81 7.35 -1.26
CA THR A 624 -11.89 8.56 -2.08
C THR A 624 -13.31 9.06 -2.24
N ASP A 625 -14.25 8.13 -2.49
CA ASP A 625 -15.65 8.49 -2.69
C ASP A 625 -16.27 9.09 -1.43
N LEU A 626 -16.00 8.52 -0.27
CA LEU A 626 -16.54 9.00 1.01
C LEU A 626 -15.93 10.33 1.44
N GLU A 627 -14.66 10.63 1.08
CA GLU A 627 -14.09 11.96 1.27
C GLU A 627 -14.87 13.04 0.49
N ILE A 628 -15.25 12.75 -0.76
CA ILE A 628 -16.03 13.65 -1.60
C ILE A 628 -17.47 13.80 -1.07
N ILE A 629 -18.10 12.69 -0.66
CA ILE A 629 -19.46 12.68 -0.11
C ILE A 629 -19.51 13.41 1.24
N ALA A 630 -18.53 13.18 2.12
CA ALA A 630 -18.48 13.82 3.43
C ALA A 630 -18.40 15.35 3.35
N ALA A 631 -17.75 15.88 2.32
CA ALA A 631 -17.65 17.32 2.08
C ALA A 631 -18.84 17.93 1.35
N ASN A 632 -19.67 17.09 0.71
CA ASN A 632 -20.86 17.46 -0.04
C ASN A 632 -22.03 16.60 0.48
N ASP A 633 -23.11 16.47 -0.20
CA ASP A 633 -24.05 15.38 -0.02
C ASP A 633 -23.89 14.38 -1.17
N PHE A 634 -24.43 13.17 -1.00
CA PHE A 634 -24.27 12.07 -1.97
C PHE A 634 -24.70 12.44 -3.40
N TYR A 635 -25.87 13.05 -3.56
CA TYR A 635 -26.38 13.39 -4.89
C TYR A 635 -25.68 14.59 -5.50
N THR A 636 -25.30 15.57 -4.67
CA THR A 636 -24.47 16.70 -5.14
C THR A 636 -23.08 16.23 -5.56
N ALA A 637 -22.45 15.33 -4.78
CA ALA A 637 -21.16 14.75 -5.13
C ALA A 637 -21.21 13.95 -6.44
N ALA A 638 -22.30 13.21 -6.68
CA ALA A 638 -22.45 12.33 -7.84
C ALA A 638 -22.44 13.05 -9.20
N ILE A 639 -22.96 14.27 -9.24
CA ILE A 639 -23.01 15.09 -10.49
C ILE A 639 -21.80 16.01 -10.65
N MET A 640 -20.86 15.99 -9.71
CA MET A 640 -19.66 16.83 -9.80
C MET A 640 -18.73 16.33 -10.89
N THR A 641 -18.27 17.27 -11.72
CA THR A 641 -17.28 17.03 -12.78
C THR A 641 -16.08 17.94 -12.62
N GLU A 642 -14.96 17.52 -13.21
CA GLU A 642 -13.77 18.33 -13.30
C GLU A 642 -13.22 18.36 -14.73
N PRO A 643 -12.45 19.41 -15.13
CA PRO A 643 -11.82 19.46 -16.44
C PRO A 643 -10.86 18.31 -16.67
N HIS A 644 -11.03 17.54 -17.75
CA HIS A 644 -10.06 16.54 -18.17
C HIS A 644 -8.90 17.24 -18.89
N MET A 645 -7.74 17.28 -18.24
CA MET A 645 -6.55 17.93 -18.78
C MET A 645 -5.65 16.91 -19.44
N VAL A 646 -5.38 17.05 -20.75
CA VAL A 646 -4.52 16.17 -21.53
C VAL A 646 -3.29 16.91 -22.05
N THR A 647 -2.14 16.22 -22.08
CA THR A 647 -0.94 16.79 -22.67
C THR A 647 -0.88 16.41 -24.15
N LYS A 648 -1.01 17.40 -25.04
CA LYS A 648 -0.89 17.21 -26.50
C LYS A 648 0.47 17.72 -27.01
N GLY A 649 1.02 17.04 -28.03
CA GLY A 649 2.30 17.37 -28.65
C GLY A 649 3.47 16.60 -28.06
N SER A 650 4.65 16.75 -28.66
CA SER A 650 5.89 16.12 -28.24
C SER A 650 7.05 17.11 -28.15
N GLY A 651 8.03 16.85 -27.28
CA GLY A 651 9.19 17.71 -27.11
C GLY A 651 8.83 19.16 -26.74
N LYS A 652 9.30 20.14 -27.53
CA LYS A 652 9.08 21.58 -27.29
C LYS A 652 7.65 22.04 -27.59
N THR A 653 6.82 21.21 -28.21
CA THR A 653 5.43 21.51 -28.57
C THR A 653 4.41 20.96 -27.58
N LYS A 654 4.87 20.37 -26.46
CA LYS A 654 3.99 19.91 -25.37
C LYS A 654 3.16 21.07 -24.82
N ARG A 655 1.84 20.90 -24.83
CA ARG A 655 0.89 21.84 -24.21
C ARG A 655 -0.18 21.03 -23.49
N VAL A 656 -0.64 21.55 -22.36
CA VAL A 656 -1.75 21.00 -21.62
C VAL A 656 -3.03 21.69 -22.07
N GLU A 657 -4.01 20.92 -22.52
CA GLU A 657 -5.31 21.42 -22.99
C GLU A 657 -6.44 20.66 -22.30
N GLN A 658 -7.56 21.33 -22.12
CA GLN A 658 -8.77 20.64 -21.65
C GLN A 658 -9.35 19.84 -22.80
N ASP A 659 -9.64 18.56 -22.52
CA ASP A 659 -10.27 17.61 -23.44
C ASP A 659 -11.49 16.97 -22.77
N GLY A 660 -12.53 17.79 -22.61
CA GLY A 660 -13.76 17.41 -21.96
C GLY A 660 -13.77 17.53 -20.43
N VAL A 661 -14.61 16.72 -19.80
CA VAL A 661 -14.77 16.64 -18.33
C VAL A 661 -14.77 15.18 -17.87
N ILE A 662 -14.37 14.96 -16.63
CA ILE A 662 -14.49 13.66 -15.95
C ILE A 662 -15.37 13.81 -14.71
N GLY A 663 -16.18 12.83 -14.44
CA GLY A 663 -16.97 12.78 -13.22
C GLY A 663 -16.09 12.46 -12.02
N ARG A 664 -16.30 13.18 -10.93
CA ARG A 664 -15.48 13.00 -9.71
C ARG A 664 -15.88 11.76 -8.92
N LEU A 665 -17.17 11.53 -8.76
CA LEU A 665 -17.71 10.38 -8.04
C LEU A 665 -18.13 9.27 -9.00
N ILE A 666 -18.82 9.60 -10.08
CA ILE A 666 -19.25 8.63 -11.11
C ILE A 666 -18.28 8.75 -12.30
N PRO A 667 -17.46 7.72 -12.56
CA PRO A 667 -16.58 7.71 -13.73
C PRO A 667 -17.37 7.74 -15.06
N ASN A 668 -16.82 8.39 -16.08
CA ASN A 668 -17.47 8.50 -17.40
C ASN A 668 -17.77 7.14 -18.03
N ASP A 669 -16.85 6.17 -17.90
CA ASP A 669 -17.01 4.81 -18.42
C ASP A 669 -18.19 4.05 -17.81
N LEU A 670 -18.54 4.36 -16.57
CA LEU A 670 -19.70 3.80 -15.90
C LEU A 670 -21.00 4.32 -16.54
N ILE A 671 -21.07 5.62 -16.85
CA ILE A 671 -22.19 6.21 -17.58
C ILE A 671 -22.30 5.62 -18.98
N GLU A 672 -21.19 5.47 -19.69
CA GLU A 672 -21.14 4.82 -21.00
C GLU A 672 -21.70 3.40 -20.94
N HIS A 673 -21.24 2.62 -19.97
CA HIS A 673 -21.64 1.22 -19.85
C HIS A 673 -23.13 1.02 -19.56
N PHE A 674 -23.71 1.85 -18.69
CA PHE A 674 -25.07 1.66 -18.22
C PHE A 674 -26.12 2.47 -19.00
N LEU A 675 -25.76 3.65 -19.51
CA LEU A 675 -26.71 4.54 -20.16
C LEU A 675 -26.51 4.66 -21.68
N PHE A 676 -25.36 4.26 -22.21
CA PHE A 676 -25.00 4.33 -23.64
C PHE A 676 -24.35 3.02 -24.11
N SER A 677 -24.88 1.88 -23.65
CA SER A 677 -24.35 0.57 -23.98
C SER A 677 -24.33 0.29 -25.49
N GLU A 678 -25.37 0.69 -26.26
CA GLU A 678 -25.42 0.49 -27.70
C GLU A 678 -24.30 1.23 -28.44
N GLU A 679 -24.02 2.49 -28.05
CA GLU A 679 -22.92 3.28 -28.63
C GLU A 679 -21.56 2.71 -28.26
N ARG A 680 -21.39 2.23 -27.03
CA ARG A 680 -20.18 1.57 -26.56
C ARG A 680 -19.94 0.26 -27.31
N ASP A 681 -20.94 -0.62 -27.39
CA ASP A 681 -20.86 -1.91 -28.09
C ASP A 681 -20.47 -1.71 -29.56
N LYS A 682 -20.99 -0.63 -30.18
CA LYS A 682 -20.61 -0.25 -31.52
C LYS A 682 -19.16 0.14 -31.66
N LEU A 683 -18.63 0.92 -30.70
CA LEU A 683 -17.21 1.30 -30.67
C LEU A 683 -16.32 0.07 -30.41
N ASP A 684 -16.71 -0.81 -29.51
CA ASP A 684 -16.00 -2.06 -29.21
C ASP A 684 -15.96 -2.98 -30.44
N SER A 685 -17.07 -3.04 -31.21
CA SER A 685 -17.10 -3.77 -32.49
C SER A 685 -16.15 -3.17 -33.53
N TYR A 686 -16.10 -1.84 -33.63
CA TYR A 686 -15.14 -1.18 -34.52
C TYR A 686 -13.69 -1.42 -34.10
N GLN A 687 -13.41 -1.44 -32.79
CA GLN A 687 -12.07 -1.74 -32.29
C GLN A 687 -11.67 -3.18 -32.61
N ALA A 688 -12.56 -4.15 -32.42
CA ALA A 688 -12.32 -5.54 -32.78
C ALA A 688 -12.08 -5.73 -34.30
N ASP A 689 -12.87 -5.04 -35.13
CA ASP A 689 -12.66 -5.04 -36.58
C ASP A 689 -11.30 -4.40 -36.95
N LEU A 690 -10.92 -3.30 -36.27
CA LEU A 690 -9.62 -2.64 -36.48
C LEU A 690 -8.46 -3.57 -36.13
N ASP A 691 -8.49 -4.20 -34.95
CA ASP A 691 -7.47 -5.12 -34.48
C ASP A 691 -7.29 -6.31 -35.47
N SER A 692 -8.40 -6.82 -36.00
CA SER A 692 -8.38 -7.88 -37.02
C SER A 692 -7.70 -7.42 -38.32
N LEU A 693 -8.04 -6.23 -38.81
CA LEU A 693 -7.46 -5.66 -40.03
C LEU A 693 -5.99 -5.28 -39.85
N GLU A 694 -5.61 -4.78 -38.66
CA GLU A 694 -4.21 -4.47 -38.34
C GLU A 694 -3.37 -5.75 -38.24
N THR A 695 -3.94 -6.84 -37.72
CA THR A 695 -3.30 -8.17 -37.73
C THR A 695 -3.05 -8.66 -39.15
N GLU A 696 -4.08 -8.62 -40.02
CA GLU A 696 -3.97 -9.02 -41.41
C GLU A 696 -2.98 -8.14 -42.20
N LEU A 697 -2.92 -6.84 -41.89
CA LEU A 697 -1.95 -5.92 -42.48
C LEU A 697 -0.52 -6.22 -41.97
N GLY A 698 -0.39 -6.57 -40.67
CA GLY A 698 0.87 -6.99 -40.07
C GLY A 698 1.47 -8.26 -40.74
N GLU A 699 0.62 -9.26 -41.03
CA GLU A 699 1.03 -10.43 -41.77
C GLU A 699 1.58 -10.09 -43.17
N LEU A 700 0.92 -9.14 -43.85
CA LEU A 700 1.43 -8.68 -45.18
C LEU A 700 2.73 -7.89 -45.07
N ILE A 701 2.94 -7.13 -43.96
CA ILE A 701 4.19 -6.42 -43.72
C ILE A 701 5.36 -7.41 -43.48
N GLU A 702 5.12 -8.46 -42.71
CA GLU A 702 6.15 -9.48 -42.49
C GLU A 702 6.53 -10.19 -43.80
N VAL A 703 5.54 -10.61 -44.60
CA VAL A 703 5.77 -11.20 -45.91
C VAL A 703 6.49 -10.22 -46.86
N ALA A 704 6.19 -8.93 -46.80
CA ALA A 704 6.84 -7.90 -47.60
C ALA A 704 8.30 -7.66 -47.23
N LYS A 705 8.74 -8.08 -46.03
CA LYS A 705 10.14 -8.00 -45.58
C LYS A 705 10.96 -9.27 -45.83
N GLU A 706 10.28 -10.39 -45.99
CA GLU A 706 10.91 -11.69 -46.15
C GLU A 706 11.38 -11.91 -47.61
N GLU A 707 12.68 -11.73 -47.86
CA GLU A 707 13.30 -11.86 -49.22
C GLU A 707 13.03 -13.20 -49.92
N THR A 708 12.65 -14.22 -49.17
CA THR A 708 12.32 -15.57 -49.69
C THR A 708 10.85 -15.73 -50.06
N SER A 709 10.01 -14.76 -49.79
CA SER A 709 8.59 -14.81 -50.11
C SER A 709 8.34 -14.46 -51.59
N ASP A 710 7.35 -15.07 -52.20
CA ASP A 710 6.94 -14.78 -53.59
C ASP A 710 6.40 -13.35 -53.73
N GLU A 711 5.83 -12.81 -52.64
CA GLU A 711 5.22 -11.48 -52.58
C GLU A 711 6.22 -10.34 -52.35
N TYR A 712 7.48 -10.65 -51.94
CA TYR A 712 8.49 -9.66 -51.58
C TYR A 712 8.69 -8.62 -52.69
N ASN A 713 8.89 -9.05 -53.93
CA ASN A 713 9.16 -8.18 -55.07
C ASN A 713 8.01 -7.22 -55.40
N THR A 714 6.78 -7.55 -54.96
CA THR A 714 5.59 -6.72 -55.17
C THR A 714 5.36 -5.76 -54.03
N LEU A 715 5.61 -6.16 -52.75
CA LEU A 715 5.22 -5.43 -51.58
C LEU A 715 6.33 -4.64 -50.91
N ASN A 716 7.59 -5.03 -51.04
CA ASN A 716 8.71 -4.40 -50.36
C ASN A 716 8.87 -2.91 -50.69
N ASP A 717 8.73 -2.57 -52.01
CA ASP A 717 8.81 -1.20 -52.50
C ASP A 717 7.62 -0.31 -52.05
N LEU A 718 6.58 -0.93 -51.54
CA LEU A 718 5.39 -0.23 -51.01
C LEU A 718 5.49 0.05 -49.52
N LEU A 719 6.52 -0.48 -48.85
CA LEU A 719 6.76 -0.20 -47.42
C LEU A 719 7.32 1.21 -47.23
N LYS A 720 6.97 1.83 -46.13
CA LYS A 720 7.54 3.12 -45.69
C LYS A 720 9.02 2.94 -45.41
N ARG A 721 9.82 3.96 -45.83
CA ARG A 721 11.23 4.04 -45.48
C ARG A 721 11.52 5.28 -44.65
N ASP A 722 12.55 5.22 -43.82
CA ASP A 722 12.99 6.37 -43.05
C ASP A 722 13.99 7.23 -43.84
N ASP A 723 14.54 8.26 -43.22
CA ASP A 723 15.51 9.17 -43.85
C ASP A 723 16.85 8.49 -44.18
N ASN A 724 17.10 7.28 -43.67
CA ASN A 724 18.28 6.45 -43.95
C ASN A 724 17.98 5.32 -44.96
N ASP A 725 16.80 5.32 -45.57
CA ASP A 725 16.29 4.30 -46.48
C ASP A 725 16.03 2.92 -45.83
N GLU A 726 15.91 2.87 -44.49
CA GLU A 726 15.54 1.64 -43.75
C GLU A 726 14.02 1.44 -43.81
N VAL A 727 13.60 0.18 -44.02
CA VAL A 727 12.21 -0.23 -44.12
C VAL A 727 11.54 -0.16 -42.75
N LYS A 728 10.37 0.51 -42.68
CA LYS A 728 9.50 0.60 -41.48
C LYS A 728 8.39 -0.44 -41.54
N ASP A 729 7.86 -0.74 -40.35
CA ASP A 729 6.72 -1.66 -40.18
C ASP A 729 5.38 -1.00 -40.58
N ALA A 730 5.32 -0.44 -41.74
CA ALA A 730 4.11 0.18 -42.29
C ALA A 730 4.20 0.32 -43.82
N PHE A 731 3.08 0.14 -44.51
CA PHE A 731 2.97 0.48 -45.93
C PHE A 731 2.82 2.01 -46.14
N ASP A 732 3.37 2.51 -47.24
CA ASP A 732 3.10 3.88 -47.68
C ASP A 732 1.80 3.92 -48.49
N ALA A 733 0.74 4.46 -47.92
CA ALA A 733 -0.58 4.52 -48.56
C ALA A 733 -0.58 5.26 -49.91
N ALA A 734 0.34 6.23 -50.07
CA ALA A 734 0.48 6.95 -51.36
C ALA A 734 1.14 6.08 -52.42
N HIS A 735 2.18 5.33 -52.06
CA HIS A 735 2.86 4.37 -52.95
C HIS A 735 1.94 3.23 -53.32
N VAL A 736 1.19 2.64 -52.35
CA VAL A 736 0.22 1.58 -52.63
C VAL A 736 -0.86 2.06 -53.60
N ASN A 737 -1.41 3.27 -53.39
CA ASN A 737 -2.45 3.82 -54.28
C ASN A 737 -1.93 4.17 -55.68
N LYS A 738 -0.61 4.56 -55.79
CA LYS A 738 0.01 4.81 -57.07
C LYS A 738 0.23 3.48 -57.83
N ALA A 739 0.83 2.47 -57.16
CA ALA A 739 1.03 1.16 -57.70
C ALA A 739 -0.28 0.52 -58.20
N LEU A 740 -1.36 0.62 -57.42
CA LEU A 740 -2.67 0.08 -57.82
C LEU A 740 -3.21 0.73 -59.14
N LYS A 741 -2.89 2.00 -59.43
CA LYS A 741 -3.33 2.73 -60.61
C LYS A 741 -2.49 2.39 -61.85
N GLU A 742 -1.24 2.00 -61.64
CA GLU A 742 -0.28 1.70 -62.70
C GLU A 742 -0.36 0.25 -63.19
N LEU A 743 -0.84 -0.68 -62.31
CA LEU A 743 -0.98 -2.12 -62.63
C LEU A 743 -2.24 -2.37 -63.47
N VAL A 744 -2.11 -3.28 -64.42
CA VAL A 744 -3.23 -3.76 -65.23
C VAL A 744 -3.95 -4.88 -64.46
N LYS A 745 -5.28 -4.99 -64.58
CA LYS A 745 -6.09 -5.98 -63.83
C LYS A 745 -5.71 -7.45 -64.11
N THR A 746 -4.92 -7.72 -65.14
CA THR A 746 -4.44 -9.04 -65.51
C THR A 746 -3.06 -9.38 -64.92
N ASP A 747 -2.42 -8.45 -64.25
CA ASP A 747 -1.11 -8.66 -63.65
C ASP A 747 -1.26 -9.49 -62.36
N GLU A 748 -0.41 -10.47 -62.14
CA GLU A 748 -0.42 -11.34 -60.94
C GLU A 748 -0.33 -10.54 -59.64
N SER A 749 0.42 -9.44 -59.65
CA SER A 749 0.59 -8.54 -58.48
C SER A 749 -0.61 -7.65 -58.18
N PHE A 750 -1.61 -7.52 -59.11
CA PHE A 750 -2.73 -6.61 -58.96
C PHE A 750 -3.63 -6.94 -57.77
N GLU A 751 -3.97 -8.20 -57.59
CA GLU A 751 -4.86 -8.60 -56.46
C GLU A 751 -4.20 -8.40 -55.11
N LEU A 752 -2.89 -8.59 -55.00
CA LEU A 752 -2.13 -8.41 -53.78
C LEU A 752 -2.04 -6.92 -53.40
N VAL A 753 -1.67 -6.05 -54.35
CA VAL A 753 -1.63 -4.60 -54.13
C VAL A 753 -3.02 -4.04 -53.85
N LYS A 754 -4.06 -4.58 -54.49
CA LYS A 754 -5.43 -4.21 -54.21
C LYS A 754 -5.87 -4.63 -52.82
N LYS A 755 -5.52 -5.82 -52.34
CA LYS A 755 -5.77 -6.29 -50.98
C LYS A 755 -5.13 -5.34 -49.96
N THR A 756 -3.88 -5.00 -50.15
CA THR A 756 -3.16 -4.04 -49.28
C THR A 756 -3.84 -2.67 -49.29
N TYR A 757 -4.25 -2.18 -50.46
CA TYR A 757 -4.98 -0.90 -50.56
C TYR A 757 -6.34 -0.96 -49.81
N ASP A 758 -7.11 -2.01 -50.03
CA ASP A 758 -8.44 -2.18 -49.41
C ASP A 758 -8.33 -2.28 -47.86
N LEU A 759 -7.29 -2.95 -47.34
CA LEU A 759 -6.99 -3.00 -45.91
C LEU A 759 -6.69 -1.61 -45.35
N LEU A 760 -5.76 -0.88 -45.99
CA LEU A 760 -5.41 0.48 -45.58
C LEU A 760 -6.58 1.46 -45.61
N ASP A 761 -7.44 1.35 -46.66
CA ASP A 761 -8.62 2.20 -46.80
C ASP A 761 -9.70 1.86 -45.74
N ARG A 762 -9.90 0.55 -45.45
CA ARG A 762 -10.80 0.09 -44.39
C ARG A 762 -10.30 0.54 -43.03
N ILE A 763 -9.03 0.35 -42.69
CA ILE A 763 -8.42 0.80 -41.44
C ILE A 763 -8.60 2.32 -41.28
N LYS A 764 -8.36 3.09 -42.33
CA LYS A 764 -8.55 4.55 -42.31
C LYS A 764 -10.02 4.95 -42.04
N LYS A 765 -10.98 4.23 -42.67
CA LYS A 765 -12.42 4.50 -42.50
C LYS A 765 -12.88 4.14 -41.09
N ILE A 766 -12.46 2.99 -40.56
CA ILE A 766 -12.78 2.55 -39.21
C ILE A 766 -12.20 3.50 -38.17
N ASN A 767 -10.92 3.88 -38.29
CA ASN A 767 -10.30 4.86 -37.39
C ASN A 767 -11.02 6.21 -37.38
N LYS A 768 -11.53 6.63 -38.54
CA LYS A 768 -12.37 7.83 -38.63
C LYS A 768 -13.69 7.64 -37.92
N SER A 769 -14.36 6.51 -38.13
CA SER A 769 -15.63 6.21 -37.46
C SER A 769 -15.47 6.13 -35.94
N ILE A 770 -14.43 5.45 -35.45
CA ILE A 770 -14.07 5.38 -34.01
C ILE A 770 -13.90 6.79 -33.44
N LYS A 771 -13.15 7.64 -34.14
CA LYS A 771 -12.90 9.01 -33.66
C LYS A 771 -14.16 9.86 -33.61
N ASP A 772 -14.99 9.78 -34.67
CA ASP A 772 -16.20 10.60 -34.77
C ASP A 772 -17.27 10.11 -33.77
N ASP A 773 -17.49 8.79 -33.65
CA ASP A 773 -18.46 8.19 -32.73
C ASP A 773 -17.97 8.34 -31.26
N ARG A 774 -16.66 8.18 -30.96
CA ARG A 774 -16.12 8.44 -29.63
C ARG A 774 -16.38 9.86 -29.18
N LYS A 775 -16.09 10.85 -30.04
CA LYS A 775 -16.36 12.25 -29.74
C LYS A 775 -17.85 12.49 -29.47
N SER A 776 -18.72 11.88 -30.27
CA SER A 776 -20.18 12.01 -30.08
C SER A 776 -20.63 11.38 -28.75
N LEU A 777 -20.06 10.24 -28.37
CA LEU A 777 -20.34 9.59 -27.10
C LEU A 777 -19.85 10.43 -25.92
N ASP A 778 -18.63 10.96 -25.98
CA ASP A 778 -18.10 11.85 -24.96
C ASP A 778 -19.00 13.07 -24.72
N GLU A 779 -19.45 13.72 -25.78
CA GLU A 779 -20.38 14.86 -25.69
C GLU A 779 -21.70 14.47 -25.02
N LYS A 780 -22.26 13.28 -25.33
CA LYS A 780 -23.45 12.76 -24.68
C LYS A 780 -23.24 12.48 -23.20
N VAL A 781 -22.14 11.85 -22.85
CA VAL A 781 -21.77 11.56 -21.45
C VAL A 781 -21.60 12.85 -20.65
N TYR A 782 -20.94 13.86 -21.20
CA TYR A 782 -20.76 15.15 -20.51
C TYR A 782 -22.12 15.84 -20.25
N ALA A 783 -22.98 15.86 -21.25
CA ALA A 783 -24.32 16.45 -21.09
C ALA A 783 -25.18 15.66 -20.08
N ARG A 784 -24.88 14.37 -19.89
CA ARG A 784 -25.67 13.52 -19.01
C ARG A 784 -25.48 13.82 -17.54
N PHE A 785 -24.31 14.28 -17.11
CA PHE A 785 -24.06 14.67 -15.71
C PHE A 785 -25.04 15.71 -15.18
N GLU A 786 -25.46 16.65 -16.02
CA GLU A 786 -26.42 17.68 -15.62
C GLU A 786 -27.86 17.17 -15.51
N THR A 787 -28.15 16.00 -16.05
CA THR A 787 -29.52 15.46 -16.20
C THR A 787 -29.72 14.10 -15.53
N LEU A 788 -28.73 13.58 -14.81
CA LEU A 788 -28.83 12.32 -14.04
C LEU A 788 -29.97 12.44 -13.01
N THR A 789 -30.84 11.46 -13.00
CA THR A 789 -31.89 11.33 -11.97
C THR A 789 -31.29 10.65 -10.73
N HIS A 790 -31.92 10.83 -9.57
CA HIS A 790 -31.49 10.15 -8.34
C HIS A 790 -31.51 8.61 -8.49
N GLU A 791 -32.48 8.07 -9.23
CA GLU A 791 -32.55 6.63 -9.48
C GLU A 791 -31.38 6.12 -10.32
N GLU A 792 -30.96 6.85 -11.34
CA GLU A 792 -29.79 6.52 -12.15
C GLU A 792 -28.49 6.67 -11.35
N ILE A 793 -28.38 7.71 -10.54
CA ILE A 793 -27.23 7.89 -9.62
C ILE A 793 -27.14 6.69 -8.66
N ASP A 794 -28.27 6.31 -8.07
CA ASP A 794 -28.31 5.15 -7.18
C ASP A 794 -27.87 3.86 -7.90
N GLN A 795 -28.35 3.62 -9.12
CA GLN A 795 -27.97 2.46 -9.91
C GLN A 795 -26.48 2.47 -10.30
N LEU A 796 -25.96 3.60 -10.77
CA LEU A 796 -24.56 3.74 -11.13
C LEU A 796 -23.63 3.52 -9.94
N MET A 797 -23.93 4.17 -8.81
CA MET A 797 -23.14 4.07 -7.61
C MET A 797 -23.24 2.70 -6.93
N TRP A 798 -24.41 2.07 -6.95
CA TRP A 798 -24.56 0.67 -6.52
C TRP A 798 -23.64 -0.25 -7.30
N ASN A 799 -23.65 -0.14 -8.63
CA ASN A 799 -22.77 -0.96 -9.47
C ASN A 799 -21.28 -0.65 -9.24
N LYS A 800 -20.93 0.63 -9.05
CA LYS A 800 -19.55 1.01 -8.73
C LYS A 800 -19.06 0.36 -7.45
N TRP A 801 -19.84 0.40 -6.38
CA TRP A 801 -19.43 -0.08 -5.06
C TRP A 801 -19.62 -1.58 -4.90
N PHE A 802 -20.76 -2.11 -5.30
CA PHE A 802 -21.16 -3.47 -4.97
C PHE A 802 -21.36 -4.39 -6.18
N GLY A 803 -21.20 -3.89 -7.40
CA GLY A 803 -21.48 -4.67 -8.62
C GLY A 803 -20.69 -5.99 -8.74
N THR A 804 -19.53 -6.08 -8.14
CA THR A 804 -18.71 -7.31 -8.16
C THR A 804 -18.70 -8.07 -6.84
N ILE A 805 -19.19 -7.48 -5.75
CA ILE A 805 -18.99 -8.00 -4.38
C ILE A 805 -19.60 -9.38 -4.18
N THR A 806 -20.80 -9.63 -4.72
CA THR A 806 -21.46 -10.93 -4.62
C THR A 806 -20.64 -12.02 -5.28
N ASN A 807 -20.10 -11.75 -6.47
CA ASN A 807 -19.23 -12.69 -7.17
C ASN A 807 -17.88 -12.89 -6.46
N ASP A 808 -17.28 -11.82 -5.95
CA ASP A 808 -15.97 -11.89 -5.30
C ASP A 808 -16.06 -12.61 -3.94
N ILE A 809 -17.12 -12.39 -3.18
CA ILE A 809 -17.39 -13.15 -1.95
C ILE A 809 -17.82 -14.58 -2.28
N GLY A 810 -18.60 -14.80 -3.34
CA GLY A 810 -19.00 -16.14 -3.79
C GLY A 810 -17.82 -17.05 -4.12
N LYS A 811 -16.76 -16.52 -4.73
CA LYS A 811 -15.52 -17.25 -5.00
C LYS A 811 -14.84 -17.77 -3.74
N ILE A 812 -15.00 -17.08 -2.60
CA ILE A 812 -14.44 -17.50 -1.32
C ILE A 812 -15.03 -18.84 -0.86
N LEU A 813 -16.32 -19.04 -1.09
CA LEU A 813 -17.01 -20.29 -0.78
C LEU A 813 -16.39 -21.49 -1.51
N GLU A 814 -16.02 -21.28 -2.76
CA GLU A 814 -15.54 -22.34 -3.66
C GLU A 814 -14.03 -22.56 -3.58
N ALA A 815 -13.25 -21.55 -3.22
CA ALA A 815 -11.80 -21.62 -3.24
C ALA A 815 -11.18 -22.76 -2.43
N PRO A 816 -11.61 -23.09 -1.18
CA PRO A 816 -11.09 -24.22 -0.43
C PRO A 816 -11.45 -25.57 -1.07
N VAL A 817 -12.63 -25.68 -1.67
CA VAL A 817 -13.11 -26.88 -2.39
C VAL A 817 -12.26 -27.12 -3.63
N LEU A 818 -12.04 -26.06 -4.43
CA LEU A 818 -11.18 -26.11 -5.63
C LEU A 818 -9.74 -26.52 -5.25
N LYS A 819 -9.21 -25.98 -4.17
CA LYS A 819 -7.88 -26.35 -3.67
C LYS A 819 -7.75 -27.84 -3.36
N GLU A 820 -8.75 -28.45 -2.73
CA GLU A 820 -8.74 -29.89 -2.48
C GLU A 820 -8.91 -30.71 -3.77
N LEU A 821 -9.72 -30.24 -4.71
CA LEU A 821 -9.84 -30.89 -6.02
C LEU A 821 -8.55 -30.82 -6.83
N ASP A 822 -7.81 -29.70 -6.74
CA ASP A 822 -6.48 -29.57 -7.34
C ASP A 822 -5.47 -30.55 -6.70
N ILE A 823 -5.52 -30.71 -5.38
CA ILE A 823 -4.72 -31.71 -4.66
C ILE A 823 -5.07 -33.14 -5.17
N LEU A 824 -6.34 -33.45 -5.31
CA LEU A 824 -6.79 -34.74 -5.83
C LEU A 824 -6.34 -34.98 -7.28
N SER A 825 -6.41 -33.94 -8.11
CA SER A 825 -5.91 -33.97 -9.48
C SER A 825 -4.41 -34.24 -9.51
N MET A 826 -3.65 -33.50 -8.72
CA MET A 826 -2.19 -33.66 -8.60
C MET A 826 -1.79 -35.06 -8.12
N LEU A 827 -2.54 -35.62 -7.13
CA LEU A 827 -2.30 -36.99 -6.66
C LEU A 827 -2.63 -38.04 -7.72
N ASN A 828 -3.71 -37.83 -8.50
CA ASN A 828 -4.10 -38.70 -9.58
C ASN A 828 -3.06 -38.72 -10.72
N GLU A 829 -2.51 -37.56 -11.07
CA GLU A 829 -1.42 -37.42 -12.03
C GLU A 829 -0.11 -38.00 -11.50
N ARG A 830 0.27 -37.69 -10.27
CA ARG A 830 1.48 -38.21 -9.59
C ARG A 830 1.61 -39.73 -9.63
N TYR A 831 0.50 -40.46 -9.47
CA TYR A 831 0.49 -41.92 -9.44
C TYR A 831 -0.09 -42.57 -10.72
N SER A 832 -0.19 -41.80 -11.81
CA SER A 832 -0.62 -42.29 -13.14
C SER A 832 0.48 -43.12 -13.81
N ASP A 833 1.71 -42.64 -13.73
CA ASP A 833 2.87 -43.24 -14.32
C ASP A 833 3.49 -44.24 -13.32
N THR A 834 3.46 -45.52 -13.68
CA THR A 834 4.03 -46.59 -12.88
C THR A 834 5.42 -46.96 -13.37
N LEU A 835 6.25 -47.56 -12.50
CA LEU A 835 7.54 -48.07 -12.92
C LEU A 835 7.37 -49.06 -14.08
N GLN A 836 6.34 -49.89 -14.05
CA GLN A 836 6.05 -50.87 -15.09
C GLN A 836 5.64 -50.21 -16.43
N SER A 837 4.88 -49.13 -16.41
CA SER A 837 4.50 -48.39 -17.61
C SER A 837 5.72 -47.69 -18.25
N ILE A 838 6.58 -47.12 -17.41
CA ILE A 838 7.82 -46.49 -17.85
C ILE A 838 8.78 -47.49 -18.47
N ASP A 839 8.97 -48.66 -17.84
CA ASP A 839 9.80 -49.74 -18.38
C ASP A 839 9.28 -50.25 -19.73
N LEU A 840 7.96 -50.31 -19.87
CA LEU A 840 7.35 -50.71 -21.17
C LEU A 840 7.56 -49.64 -22.24
N GLU A 841 7.43 -48.38 -21.89
CA GLU A 841 7.68 -47.27 -22.81
C GLU A 841 9.15 -47.22 -23.25
N ILE A 842 10.08 -47.36 -22.32
CA ILE A 842 11.50 -47.47 -22.61
C ILE A 842 11.75 -48.62 -23.58
N SER A 843 11.21 -49.78 -23.33
CA SER A 843 11.36 -50.97 -24.21
C SER A 843 10.78 -50.76 -25.61
N ASN A 844 9.66 -49.99 -25.71
CA ASN A 844 9.08 -49.66 -27.02
C ASN A 844 9.95 -48.62 -27.77
N LEU A 845 10.46 -47.58 -27.06
CA LEU A 845 11.37 -46.61 -27.64
C LEU A 845 12.68 -47.24 -28.09
N GLU A 846 13.24 -48.18 -27.31
CA GLU A 846 14.44 -48.93 -27.72
C GLU A 846 14.20 -49.73 -28.99
N LYS A 847 13.07 -50.40 -29.15
CA LYS A 847 12.69 -51.12 -30.38
C LYS A 847 12.53 -50.16 -31.57
N SER A 848 11.85 -49.03 -31.36
CA SER A 848 11.69 -48.03 -32.42
C SER A 848 13.05 -47.47 -32.87
N LEU A 849 13.95 -47.20 -31.93
CA LEU A 849 15.30 -46.75 -32.20
C LEU A 849 16.11 -47.82 -33.01
N GLU A 850 16.00 -49.09 -32.61
CA GLU A 850 16.62 -50.20 -33.37
C GLU A 850 16.09 -50.31 -34.81
N GLU A 851 14.78 -50.10 -35.01
CA GLU A 851 14.17 -50.08 -36.33
C GLU A 851 14.69 -48.93 -37.19
N MET A 852 14.72 -47.70 -36.62
CA MET A 852 15.28 -46.52 -37.30
C MET A 852 16.78 -46.68 -37.61
N MET A 853 17.56 -47.28 -36.70
CA MET A 853 18.98 -47.57 -36.95
C MET A 853 19.18 -48.59 -38.07
N LYS A 854 18.29 -49.59 -38.24
CA LYS A 854 18.33 -50.52 -39.35
C LYS A 854 18.05 -49.87 -40.68
N GLU A 855 17.16 -48.87 -40.70
CA GLU A 855 16.90 -48.07 -41.93
C GLU A 855 18.10 -47.21 -42.32
N LEU A 856 18.81 -46.63 -41.34
CA LEU A 856 20.03 -45.81 -41.57
C LEU A 856 21.26 -46.61 -42.07
N VAL A 857 21.32 -47.91 -41.86
CA VAL A 857 22.46 -48.78 -42.30
C VAL A 857 22.27 -49.34 -43.70
N LEU A 858 21.13 -49.06 -44.35
CA LEU A 858 20.83 -49.55 -45.70
C LEU A 858 21.02 -48.52 -46.84
N GLU A 859 21.48 -47.29 -46.51
CA GLU A 859 22.02 -46.34 -47.47
C GLU A 859 23.56 -46.26 -47.33
#